data_d52d58c93c9ca1b6328ffcb510e18291
#
_entry.id   d52d58c93c9ca1b6328ffcb510e18291
#
_cell.length_a   1.000
_cell.length_b   1.000
_cell.length_c   1.000
_cell.angle_alpha   90.00
_cell.angle_beta   90.00
_cell.angle_gamma   90.00
#
_symmetry.space_group_name_H-M   'P 1'
#
loop_
_entity.id
_entity.type
_entity.pdbx_description
1 polymer ?
#
loop_
_entity_poly.entity_id
_entity_poly.type
_entity_poly.pdbx_seq_one_letter_code
_entity_poly.pdbx_strand_id
1 'polypeptide(L)'
;MISVEGLTVEFSVKPLFKDVSFVVNNRDRIALVGKNGAGKSTMLKILCGKQKPTAGNVSVPSGTTVGYLPQVMVLEDDTTVKEEARKAFADNTELKMRVEQLNKELSERTDYESEDYMALVERFTHEHERYLMLGGNNYEAELERTLIGLGFNRNDLDRPTSEFSGGWRMRIELAKILLRKPDVLLLDEPTNHLDIDSIQWLEQFLAQSSSSVVLVSHDRAFINNVTNRTLEISCGKVIDYRVKYDEYVTLRAERREQQLRAYENQQKEIADMKDFIEKFRYKPTKAVQVQSRIKQLDKIVPIEVDEVDTSALRLKFPPCLRSGDYPVICDDVRKDYGDHTVFDHVTFTIKRGEKVAFVGRNGEGKSTLVKCILNEIPYTGDLKIGHNVQIGYFAQNQAQLLDENLTVFETIDNVAKGDIRLKIRDILGAFMFGGDASDKKVKVLSGGERSRLAMIKLLLEPVNLLILDEPTNHLDMQSKDVLKEAIKAFDGTAIVVSHDREFLDGLVSKVYEFGEGRVKEHLGGIYDFIRNATAGQPNNALPTSIDSLLHTASAPAKTEETPKADNESYAQRKERMKKVSKAEKAVKECEARIASMEKRIGELNVLLSDVDNASDMTLVSEYTSVQRALDSENEKWMELSETLEELSQQAS
;
A
#
# COMPACT_ATOMS: atom_id res chain seq x y z
N MET A 1 -15.88 -18.57 1.82
CA MET A 1 -16.16 -17.82 3.08
C MET A 1 -15.31 -18.40 4.20
N ILE A 2 -14.51 -17.59 4.90
CA ILE A 2 -13.70 -18.05 6.06
C ILE A 2 -14.25 -17.35 7.30
N SER A 3 -14.59 -18.13 8.35
CA SER A 3 -15.02 -17.60 9.66
C SER A 3 -13.90 -17.73 10.69
N VAL A 4 -13.61 -16.64 11.39
CA VAL A 4 -12.65 -16.56 12.49
C VAL A 4 -13.43 -16.23 13.76
N GLU A 5 -13.30 -17.06 14.80
CA GLU A 5 -14.06 -16.94 16.03
C GLU A 5 -13.16 -17.05 17.27
N GLY A 6 -13.17 -15.99 18.09
CA GLY A 6 -12.46 -15.94 19.36
C GLY A 6 -10.95 -16.15 19.26
N LEU A 7 -10.33 -15.76 18.13
CA LEU A 7 -8.94 -16.05 17.83
C LEU A 7 -8.00 -15.32 18.81
N THR A 8 -7.13 -16.09 19.47
CA THR A 8 -6.11 -15.59 20.38
C THR A 8 -4.76 -16.16 20.02
N VAL A 9 -3.73 -15.31 19.96
CA VAL A 9 -2.35 -15.71 19.72
C VAL A 9 -1.45 -15.06 20.75
N GLU A 10 -0.68 -15.87 21.44
CA GLU A 10 0.27 -15.45 22.46
C GLU A 10 1.68 -15.92 22.11
N PHE A 11 2.63 -14.99 22.17
CA PHE A 11 4.05 -15.28 22.11
C PHE A 11 4.67 -14.86 23.46
N SER A 12 5.12 -15.84 24.23
CA SER A 12 5.68 -15.65 25.58
C SER A 12 4.66 -15.04 26.57
N VAL A 13 4.87 -13.83 27.08
CA VAL A 13 4.09 -13.23 28.17
C VAL A 13 3.00 -12.26 27.67
N LYS A 14 3.11 -11.75 26.44
CA LYS A 14 2.14 -10.77 25.90
C LYS A 14 1.34 -11.39 24.75
N PRO A 15 0.00 -11.29 24.78
CA PRO A 15 -0.81 -11.67 23.64
C PRO A 15 -0.55 -10.72 22.47
N LEU A 16 -0.39 -11.30 21.29
CA LEU A 16 -0.28 -10.53 20.05
C LEU A 16 -1.65 -9.96 19.67
N PHE A 17 -2.69 -10.78 19.76
CA PHE A 17 -4.10 -10.37 19.72
C PHE A 17 -4.97 -11.37 20.49
N LYS A 18 -6.10 -10.89 20.99
CA LYS A 18 -6.99 -11.63 21.88
C LYS A 18 -8.44 -11.48 21.48
N ASP A 19 -9.16 -12.60 21.45
CA ASP A 19 -10.61 -12.67 21.21
C ASP A 19 -11.05 -11.97 19.91
N VAL A 20 -10.34 -12.27 18.80
CA VAL A 20 -10.57 -11.68 17.50
C VAL A 20 -11.58 -12.52 16.73
N SER A 21 -12.64 -11.86 16.23
CA SER A 21 -13.67 -12.50 15.42
C SER A 21 -14.01 -11.64 14.19
N PHE A 22 -13.97 -12.25 13.01
CA PHE A 22 -14.37 -11.64 11.75
C PHE A 22 -14.67 -12.71 10.70
N VAL A 23 -15.29 -12.29 9.60
CA VAL A 23 -15.64 -13.18 8.49
C VAL A 23 -15.10 -12.60 7.19
N VAL A 24 -14.49 -13.48 6.37
CA VAL A 24 -14.11 -13.17 4.99
C VAL A 24 -15.20 -13.76 4.09
N ASN A 25 -15.97 -12.92 3.44
CA ASN A 25 -17.02 -13.33 2.51
C ASN A 25 -16.47 -13.55 1.10
N ASN A 26 -17.29 -14.17 0.23
CA ASN A 26 -16.94 -14.31 -1.17
C ASN A 26 -16.79 -12.93 -1.83
N ARG A 27 -15.75 -12.75 -2.62
CA ARG A 27 -15.38 -11.50 -3.30
C ARG A 27 -15.04 -10.33 -2.37
N ASP A 28 -14.84 -10.57 -1.07
CA ASP A 28 -14.32 -9.53 -0.18
C ASP A 28 -12.88 -9.19 -0.57
N ARG A 29 -12.57 -7.89 -0.57
CA ARG A 29 -11.22 -7.38 -0.80
C ARG A 29 -10.80 -6.58 0.42
N ILE A 30 -10.02 -7.24 1.27
CA ILE A 30 -9.71 -6.80 2.62
C ILE A 30 -8.27 -6.32 2.69
N ALA A 31 -8.05 -5.10 3.14
CA ALA A 31 -6.74 -4.63 3.59
C ALA A 31 -6.55 -5.01 5.07
N LEU A 32 -5.49 -5.76 5.38
CA LEU A 32 -5.10 -6.03 6.76
C LEU A 32 -4.00 -5.05 7.17
N VAL A 33 -4.35 -4.08 8.01
CA VAL A 33 -3.45 -2.98 8.40
C VAL A 33 -3.12 -3.03 9.89
N GLY A 34 -2.03 -2.38 10.28
CA GLY A 34 -1.54 -2.34 11.66
C GLY A 34 -0.05 -2.05 11.74
N LYS A 35 0.45 -1.70 12.92
CA LYS A 35 1.88 -1.46 13.16
C LYS A 35 2.73 -2.68 12.78
N ASN A 36 4.03 -2.46 12.53
CA ASN A 36 4.96 -3.57 12.38
C ASN A 36 5.03 -4.35 13.70
N GLY A 37 4.98 -5.69 13.58
CA GLY A 37 4.88 -6.57 14.75
C GLY A 37 3.47 -6.76 15.33
N ALA A 38 2.42 -6.10 14.81
CA ALA A 38 1.04 -6.28 15.27
C ALA A 38 0.45 -7.67 14.96
N GLY A 39 1.14 -8.49 14.15
CA GLY A 39 0.69 -9.85 13.84
C GLY A 39 0.02 -10.03 12.48
N LYS A 40 0.18 -9.08 11.53
CA LYS A 40 -0.40 -9.17 10.18
C LYS A 40 -0.04 -10.48 9.48
N SER A 41 1.25 -10.77 9.31
CA SER A 41 1.74 -12.02 8.69
C SER A 41 1.36 -13.27 9.48
N THR A 42 1.28 -13.17 10.82
CA THR A 42 0.81 -14.26 11.68
C THR A 42 -0.66 -14.58 11.41
N MET A 43 -1.50 -13.54 11.27
CA MET A 43 -2.91 -13.71 10.90
C MET A 43 -3.06 -14.41 9.55
N LEU A 44 -2.31 -13.99 8.52
CA LEU A 44 -2.32 -14.66 7.22
C LEU A 44 -1.89 -16.13 7.31
N LYS A 45 -0.84 -16.45 8.11
CA LYS A 45 -0.39 -17.84 8.34
C LYS A 45 -1.45 -18.70 9.03
N ILE A 46 -2.23 -18.11 9.93
CA ILE A 46 -3.31 -18.83 10.61
C ILE A 46 -4.48 -19.07 9.64
N LEU A 47 -4.87 -18.04 8.85
CA LEU A 47 -5.92 -18.17 7.84
C LEU A 47 -5.62 -19.23 6.78
N CYS A 48 -4.35 -19.43 6.40
CA CYS A 48 -3.94 -20.48 5.47
C CYS A 48 -3.64 -21.83 6.13
N GLY A 49 -3.84 -21.96 7.46
CA GLY A 49 -3.61 -23.19 8.21
C GLY A 49 -2.14 -23.55 8.47
N LYS A 50 -1.17 -22.68 8.09
CA LYS A 50 0.27 -22.92 8.33
C LYS A 50 0.69 -22.72 9.79
N GLN A 51 -0.12 -22.02 10.57
CA GLN A 51 0.11 -21.78 12.00
C GLN A 51 -1.18 -22.00 12.78
N LYS A 52 -1.09 -22.73 13.90
CA LYS A 52 -2.23 -22.92 14.81
C LYS A 52 -2.34 -21.74 15.77
N PRO A 53 -3.55 -21.26 16.07
CA PRO A 53 -3.77 -20.26 17.11
C PRO A 53 -3.57 -20.87 18.51
N THR A 54 -3.39 -20.00 19.52
CA THR A 54 -3.33 -20.43 20.93
C THR A 54 -4.72 -20.78 21.45
N ALA A 55 -5.76 -20.02 21.06
CA ALA A 55 -7.16 -20.30 21.32
C ALA A 55 -8.04 -19.75 20.19
N GLY A 56 -9.30 -20.17 20.14
CA GLY A 56 -10.24 -19.83 19.07
C GLY A 56 -10.18 -20.80 17.89
N ASN A 57 -11.03 -20.54 16.89
CA ASN A 57 -11.16 -21.43 15.73
C ASN A 57 -11.20 -20.64 14.42
N VAL A 58 -10.63 -21.23 13.36
CA VAL A 58 -10.75 -20.76 11.98
C VAL A 58 -11.47 -21.84 11.19
N SER A 59 -12.67 -21.53 10.73
CA SER A 59 -13.48 -22.45 9.93
C SER A 59 -13.36 -22.10 8.45
N VAL A 60 -12.79 -23.02 7.67
CA VAL A 60 -12.71 -22.96 6.22
C VAL A 60 -13.61 -24.07 5.68
N PRO A 61 -14.65 -23.76 4.87
CA PRO A 61 -15.51 -24.79 4.29
C PRO A 61 -14.73 -25.80 3.45
N SER A 62 -15.15 -27.05 3.50
CA SER A 62 -14.54 -28.11 2.68
C SER A 62 -14.66 -27.76 1.19
N GLY A 63 -13.56 -27.89 0.45
CA GLY A 63 -13.48 -27.56 -0.97
C GLY A 63 -13.06 -26.12 -1.27
N THR A 64 -12.92 -25.24 -0.27
CA THR A 64 -12.39 -23.88 -0.47
C THR A 64 -10.87 -23.92 -0.65
N THR A 65 -10.38 -23.38 -1.75
CA THR A 65 -8.95 -23.31 -2.06
C THR A 65 -8.37 -22.00 -1.55
N VAL A 66 -7.21 -22.07 -0.85
CA VAL A 66 -6.52 -20.90 -0.29
C VAL A 66 -5.14 -20.77 -0.89
N GLY A 67 -4.86 -19.68 -1.57
CA GLY A 67 -3.53 -19.30 -2.05
C GLY A 67 -2.86 -18.33 -1.07
N TYR A 68 -1.62 -18.62 -0.68
CA TYR A 68 -0.87 -17.77 0.25
C TYR A 68 0.51 -17.44 -0.30
N LEU A 69 0.79 -16.14 -0.45
CA LEU A 69 2.09 -15.58 -0.78
C LEU A 69 2.79 -15.14 0.51
N PRO A 70 3.85 -15.83 0.98
CA PRO A 70 4.63 -15.40 2.12
C PRO A 70 5.68 -14.35 1.73
N GLN A 71 6.16 -13.61 2.72
CA GLN A 71 7.18 -12.57 2.53
C GLN A 71 8.55 -13.12 2.09
N VAL A 72 8.88 -14.36 2.43
CA VAL A 72 10.16 -15.02 2.10
C VAL A 72 9.88 -16.38 1.48
N MET A 73 10.53 -16.67 0.38
CA MET A 73 10.36 -17.89 -0.42
C MET A 73 11.66 -18.64 -0.63
N VAL A 74 11.54 -19.96 -0.76
CA VAL A 74 12.60 -20.87 -1.22
C VAL A 74 12.06 -21.59 -2.45
N LEU A 75 12.68 -21.36 -3.62
CA LEU A 75 12.40 -22.07 -4.87
C LEU A 75 13.42 -23.17 -5.11
N GLU A 76 12.99 -24.22 -5.80
CA GLU A 76 13.91 -25.21 -6.39
C GLU A 76 14.60 -24.60 -7.62
N ASP A 77 15.92 -24.77 -7.72
CA ASP A 77 16.75 -24.04 -8.70
C ASP A 77 16.94 -24.80 -10.04
N ASP A 78 16.29 -25.95 -10.23
CA ASP A 78 16.59 -26.89 -11.33
C ASP A 78 15.67 -26.75 -12.55
N THR A 79 14.74 -25.80 -12.55
CA THR A 79 13.72 -25.66 -13.61
C THR A 79 13.79 -24.31 -14.31
N THR A 80 13.22 -24.22 -15.54
CA THR A 80 13.02 -22.94 -16.22
C THR A 80 11.85 -22.15 -15.60
N VAL A 81 11.80 -20.83 -15.83
CA VAL A 81 10.70 -19.95 -15.36
C VAL A 81 9.35 -20.50 -15.82
N LYS A 82 9.25 -20.92 -17.09
CA LYS A 82 8.03 -21.47 -17.68
C LYS A 82 7.61 -22.80 -17.04
N GLU A 83 8.56 -23.69 -16.81
CA GLU A 83 8.30 -24.99 -16.17
C GLU A 83 7.88 -24.82 -14.71
N GLU A 84 8.53 -23.91 -14.00
CA GLU A 84 8.19 -23.62 -12.61
C GLU A 84 6.79 -23.03 -12.51
N ALA A 85 6.43 -22.09 -13.38
CA ALA A 85 5.09 -21.53 -13.43
C ALA A 85 4.02 -22.58 -13.84
N ARG A 86 4.36 -23.55 -14.70
CA ARG A 86 3.47 -24.68 -15.07
C ARG A 86 3.09 -25.56 -13.88
N LYS A 87 3.90 -25.62 -12.83
CA LYS A 87 3.54 -26.36 -11.60
C LYS A 87 2.23 -25.84 -10.96
N ALA A 88 1.79 -24.63 -11.30
CA ALA A 88 0.49 -24.11 -10.90
C ALA A 88 -0.68 -24.95 -11.46
N PHE A 89 -0.48 -25.56 -12.60
CA PHE A 89 -1.46 -26.36 -13.33
C PHE A 89 -1.22 -27.89 -13.19
N ALA A 90 -0.49 -28.32 -12.15
CA ALA A 90 -0.21 -29.74 -11.94
C ALA A 90 -1.50 -30.59 -11.92
N ASP A 91 -2.52 -30.11 -11.19
CA ASP A 91 -3.84 -30.77 -11.12
C ASP A 91 -4.53 -30.80 -12.49
N ASN A 92 -4.37 -29.75 -13.30
CA ASN A 92 -4.94 -29.65 -14.64
C ASN A 92 -4.22 -30.58 -15.65
N THR A 93 -2.91 -30.74 -15.49
CA THR A 93 -2.12 -31.68 -16.32
C THR A 93 -2.49 -33.12 -16.00
N GLU A 94 -2.71 -33.44 -14.74
CA GLU A 94 -3.17 -34.79 -14.30
C GLU A 94 -4.59 -35.08 -14.81
N LEU A 95 -5.50 -34.09 -14.70
CA LEU A 95 -6.84 -34.16 -15.29
C LEU A 95 -6.80 -34.35 -16.81
N LYS A 96 -5.93 -33.62 -17.51
CA LYS A 96 -5.75 -33.78 -18.96
C LYS A 96 -5.32 -35.20 -19.32
N MET A 97 -4.33 -35.74 -18.61
CA MET A 97 -3.90 -37.14 -18.84
C MET A 97 -5.02 -38.13 -18.57
N ARG A 98 -5.82 -37.92 -17.52
CA ARG A 98 -6.99 -38.77 -17.24
C ARG A 98 -8.06 -38.66 -18.33
N VAL A 99 -8.38 -37.45 -18.77
CA VAL A 99 -9.35 -37.22 -19.84
C VAL A 99 -8.87 -37.87 -21.16
N GLU A 100 -7.58 -37.74 -21.51
CA GLU A 100 -6.98 -38.41 -22.68
C GLU A 100 -7.02 -39.94 -22.55
N GLN A 101 -6.74 -40.49 -21.36
CA GLN A 101 -6.84 -41.90 -21.07
C GLN A 101 -8.28 -42.41 -21.20
N LEU A 102 -9.24 -41.72 -20.56
CA LEU A 102 -10.67 -42.05 -20.68
C LEU A 102 -11.18 -41.97 -22.13
N ASN A 103 -10.73 -40.97 -22.86
CA ASN A 103 -11.08 -40.83 -24.29
C ASN A 103 -10.52 -41.98 -25.13
N LYS A 104 -9.29 -42.42 -24.82
CA LYS A 104 -8.69 -43.60 -25.48
C LYS A 104 -9.45 -44.88 -25.13
N GLU A 105 -9.77 -45.10 -23.84
CA GLU A 105 -10.58 -46.24 -23.41
C GLU A 105 -11.96 -46.26 -24.06
N LEU A 106 -12.62 -45.09 -24.19
CA LEU A 106 -13.91 -44.99 -24.92
C LEU A 106 -13.77 -45.34 -26.39
N SER A 107 -12.66 -44.94 -27.05
CA SER A 107 -12.44 -45.22 -28.49
C SER A 107 -12.07 -46.66 -28.77
N GLU A 108 -11.53 -47.39 -27.82
CA GLU A 108 -11.14 -48.81 -27.97
C GLU A 108 -12.28 -49.79 -27.62
N ARG A 109 -13.36 -49.34 -26.94
CA ARG A 109 -14.52 -50.17 -26.60
C ARG A 109 -15.58 -50.18 -27.67
N THR A 110 -16.20 -51.33 -27.85
CA THR A 110 -17.25 -51.56 -28.86
C THR A 110 -18.60 -51.96 -28.22
N ASP A 111 -18.66 -52.06 -26.90
CA ASP A 111 -19.83 -52.50 -26.11
C ASP A 111 -20.71 -51.31 -25.68
N TYR A 112 -21.19 -50.52 -26.60
CA TYR A 112 -21.87 -49.22 -26.40
C TYR A 112 -23.15 -49.29 -25.53
N GLU A 113 -23.78 -50.45 -25.38
CA GLU A 113 -25.02 -50.63 -24.59
C GLU A 113 -24.75 -51.18 -23.19
N SER A 114 -23.50 -51.39 -22.78
CA SER A 114 -23.18 -51.88 -21.44
C SER A 114 -23.29 -50.79 -20.38
N GLU A 115 -23.73 -51.17 -19.15
CA GLU A 115 -23.74 -50.26 -17.98
C GLU A 115 -22.34 -49.72 -17.69
N ASP A 116 -21.29 -50.49 -17.92
CA ASP A 116 -19.90 -50.08 -17.70
C ASP A 116 -19.45 -49.04 -18.73
N TYR A 117 -19.94 -49.11 -19.98
CA TYR A 117 -19.65 -48.10 -20.98
C TYR A 117 -20.35 -46.78 -20.65
N MET A 118 -21.61 -46.84 -20.20
CA MET A 118 -22.36 -45.64 -19.79
C MET A 118 -21.71 -44.95 -18.58
N ALA A 119 -21.24 -45.72 -17.61
CA ALA A 119 -20.50 -45.18 -16.46
C ALA A 119 -19.16 -44.52 -16.87
N LEU A 120 -18.48 -45.11 -17.87
CA LEU A 120 -17.25 -44.54 -18.45
C LEU A 120 -17.51 -43.21 -19.16
N VAL A 121 -18.60 -43.11 -19.93
CA VAL A 121 -19.04 -41.86 -20.62
C VAL A 121 -19.37 -40.79 -19.58
N GLU A 122 -20.10 -41.11 -18.52
CA GLU A 122 -20.44 -40.18 -17.46
C GLU A 122 -19.18 -39.64 -16.74
N ARG A 123 -18.24 -40.54 -16.44
CA ARG A 123 -16.94 -40.18 -15.85
C ARG A 123 -16.11 -39.29 -16.77
N PHE A 124 -16.04 -39.62 -18.07
CA PHE A 124 -15.35 -38.80 -19.09
C PHE A 124 -15.97 -37.40 -19.14
N THR A 125 -17.31 -37.31 -19.21
CA THR A 125 -18.02 -36.05 -19.30
C THR A 125 -17.72 -35.18 -18.08
N HIS A 126 -17.81 -35.73 -16.87
CA HIS A 126 -17.53 -35.02 -15.63
C HIS A 126 -16.06 -34.55 -15.54
N GLU A 127 -15.10 -35.39 -15.87
CA GLU A 127 -13.67 -35.04 -15.84
C GLU A 127 -13.32 -34.04 -16.95
N HIS A 128 -13.95 -34.15 -18.12
CA HIS A 128 -13.77 -33.22 -19.23
C HIS A 128 -14.37 -31.83 -18.94
N GLU A 129 -15.57 -31.76 -18.39
CA GLU A 129 -16.17 -30.51 -17.94
C GLU A 129 -15.28 -29.81 -16.87
N ARG A 130 -14.79 -30.58 -15.91
CA ARG A 130 -13.87 -30.07 -14.89
C ARG A 130 -12.55 -29.54 -15.51
N TYR A 131 -12.00 -30.25 -16.50
CA TYR A 131 -10.83 -29.79 -17.25
C TYR A 131 -11.09 -28.47 -17.99
N LEU A 132 -12.25 -28.33 -18.63
CA LEU A 132 -12.65 -27.09 -19.32
C LEU A 132 -12.84 -25.93 -18.33
N MET A 133 -13.46 -26.16 -17.17
CA MET A 133 -13.64 -25.16 -16.12
C MET A 133 -12.30 -24.65 -15.55
N LEU A 134 -11.27 -25.49 -15.52
CA LEU A 134 -9.91 -25.13 -15.07
C LEU A 134 -9.06 -24.45 -16.16
N GLY A 135 -9.66 -24.07 -17.31
CA GLY A 135 -8.99 -23.31 -18.37
C GLY A 135 -8.60 -24.12 -19.60
N GLY A 136 -8.81 -25.44 -19.61
CA GLY A 136 -8.62 -26.30 -20.80
C GLY A 136 -7.23 -26.15 -21.43
N ASN A 137 -7.19 -25.99 -22.77
CA ASN A 137 -5.95 -25.85 -23.54
C ASN A 137 -5.35 -24.44 -23.54
N ASN A 138 -6.02 -23.42 -22.95
CA ASN A 138 -5.58 -22.03 -22.99
C ASN A 138 -4.61 -21.64 -21.86
N TYR A 139 -4.23 -22.59 -20.99
CA TYR A 139 -3.39 -22.32 -19.83
C TYR A 139 -2.00 -21.76 -20.18
N GLU A 140 -1.43 -22.11 -21.34
CA GLU A 140 -0.11 -21.59 -21.77
C GLU A 140 -0.16 -20.09 -22.10
N ALA A 141 -1.22 -19.65 -22.79
CA ALA A 141 -1.39 -18.23 -23.09
C ALA A 141 -1.64 -17.42 -21.81
N GLU A 142 -2.38 -17.96 -20.86
CA GLU A 142 -2.62 -17.33 -19.57
C GLU A 142 -1.34 -17.28 -18.73
N LEU A 143 -0.55 -18.34 -18.72
CA LEU A 143 0.76 -18.41 -18.08
C LEU A 143 1.70 -17.33 -18.64
N GLU A 144 1.85 -17.28 -19.98
CA GLU A 144 2.71 -16.28 -20.62
C GLU A 144 2.23 -14.86 -20.30
N ARG A 145 0.93 -14.59 -20.41
CA ARG A 145 0.33 -13.29 -20.09
C ARG A 145 0.58 -12.87 -18.64
N THR A 146 0.46 -13.80 -17.69
CA THR A 146 0.69 -13.53 -16.26
C THR A 146 2.15 -13.24 -15.99
N LEU A 147 3.08 -14.00 -16.56
CA LEU A 147 4.52 -13.77 -16.41
C LEU A 147 4.95 -12.43 -17.04
N ILE A 148 4.47 -12.12 -18.26
CA ILE A 148 4.73 -10.83 -18.91
C ILE A 148 4.16 -9.67 -18.07
N GLY A 149 2.94 -9.82 -17.56
CA GLY A 149 2.33 -8.83 -16.66
C GLY A 149 3.13 -8.58 -15.38
N LEU A 150 3.83 -9.59 -14.87
CA LEU A 150 4.76 -9.48 -13.74
C LEU A 150 6.17 -9.02 -14.13
N GLY A 151 6.38 -8.61 -15.40
CA GLY A 151 7.59 -7.96 -15.87
C GLY A 151 8.62 -8.87 -16.55
N PHE A 152 8.32 -10.17 -16.75
CA PHE A 152 9.20 -11.06 -17.50
C PHE A 152 9.13 -10.75 -19.01
N ASN A 153 10.28 -10.85 -19.68
CA ASN A 153 10.32 -10.84 -21.13
C ASN A 153 10.12 -12.26 -21.69
N ARG A 154 9.68 -12.38 -22.93
CA ARG A 154 9.52 -13.69 -23.58
C ARG A 154 10.81 -14.53 -23.56
N ASN A 155 11.96 -13.89 -23.73
CA ASN A 155 13.26 -14.56 -23.71
C ASN A 155 13.65 -15.09 -22.31
N ASP A 156 13.05 -14.57 -21.24
CA ASP A 156 13.31 -15.00 -19.87
C ASP A 156 12.57 -16.29 -19.51
N LEU A 157 11.53 -16.66 -20.26
CA LEU A 157 10.65 -17.78 -19.91
C LEU A 157 11.35 -19.14 -19.96
N ASP A 158 12.32 -19.29 -20.84
CA ASP A 158 13.09 -20.52 -21.03
C ASP A 158 14.42 -20.53 -20.26
N ARG A 159 14.73 -19.45 -19.50
CA ARG A 159 15.92 -19.36 -18.66
C ARG A 159 15.73 -20.09 -17.33
N PRO A 160 16.81 -20.69 -16.77
CA PRO A 160 16.75 -21.36 -15.46
C PRO A 160 16.47 -20.36 -14.32
N THR A 161 15.67 -20.79 -13.35
CA THR A 161 15.29 -19.96 -12.18
C THR A 161 16.49 -19.56 -11.33
N SER A 162 17.59 -20.33 -11.37
CA SER A 162 18.83 -20.05 -10.66
C SER A 162 19.54 -18.76 -11.09
N GLU A 163 19.32 -18.31 -12.33
CA GLU A 163 19.90 -17.06 -12.84
C GLU A 163 19.20 -15.80 -12.32
N PHE A 164 18.04 -15.95 -11.69
CA PHE A 164 17.22 -14.83 -11.25
C PHE A 164 17.46 -14.48 -9.79
N SER A 165 17.41 -13.19 -9.49
CA SER A 165 17.48 -12.69 -8.11
C SER A 165 16.26 -13.11 -7.28
N GLY A 166 16.36 -13.01 -5.94
CA GLY A 166 15.27 -13.35 -5.04
C GLY A 166 13.95 -12.62 -5.34
N GLY A 167 14.01 -11.37 -5.79
CA GLY A 167 12.83 -10.60 -6.20
C GLY A 167 12.13 -11.17 -7.44
N TRP A 168 12.88 -11.62 -8.44
CA TRP A 168 12.34 -12.29 -9.62
C TRP A 168 11.73 -13.65 -9.28
N ARG A 169 12.37 -14.41 -8.41
CA ARG A 169 11.84 -15.68 -7.90
C ARG A 169 10.51 -15.49 -7.17
N MET A 170 10.37 -14.40 -6.40
CA MET A 170 9.10 -14.02 -5.76
C MET A 170 8.00 -13.77 -6.79
N ARG A 171 8.32 -13.14 -7.93
CA ARG A 171 7.35 -12.91 -9.03
C ARG A 171 6.88 -14.23 -9.66
N ILE A 172 7.76 -15.24 -9.79
CA ILE A 172 7.38 -16.57 -10.27
C ILE A 172 6.37 -17.22 -9.32
N GLU A 173 6.62 -17.16 -8.02
CA GLU A 173 5.68 -17.70 -7.02
C GLU A 173 4.34 -16.95 -7.01
N LEU A 174 4.39 -15.62 -7.12
CA LEU A 174 3.17 -14.83 -7.28
C LEU A 174 2.40 -15.30 -8.52
N ALA A 175 3.07 -15.47 -9.66
CA ALA A 175 2.45 -16.01 -10.87
C ALA A 175 1.78 -17.36 -10.62
N LYS A 176 2.46 -18.30 -9.97
CA LYS A 176 1.91 -19.63 -9.64
C LYS A 176 0.64 -19.53 -8.80
N ILE A 177 0.63 -18.66 -7.79
CA ILE A 177 -0.54 -18.48 -6.91
C ILE A 177 -1.71 -17.85 -7.70
N LEU A 178 -1.45 -16.85 -8.53
CA LEU A 178 -2.48 -16.19 -9.35
C LEU A 178 -3.07 -17.15 -10.40
N LEU A 179 -2.23 -17.97 -11.04
CA LEU A 179 -2.63 -18.95 -12.05
C LEU A 179 -3.50 -20.08 -11.49
N ARG A 180 -3.32 -20.45 -10.22
CA ARG A 180 -4.18 -21.43 -9.54
C ARG A 180 -5.62 -20.95 -9.31
N LYS A 181 -5.88 -19.64 -9.42
CA LYS A 181 -7.20 -19.02 -9.21
C LYS A 181 -7.90 -19.53 -7.94
N PRO A 182 -7.27 -19.45 -6.76
CA PRO A 182 -7.88 -19.94 -5.53
C PRO A 182 -9.10 -19.09 -5.16
N ASP A 183 -10.02 -19.66 -4.36
CA ASP A 183 -11.20 -18.94 -3.83
C ASP A 183 -10.82 -17.78 -2.93
N VAL A 184 -9.72 -17.95 -2.16
CA VAL A 184 -9.18 -16.92 -1.26
C VAL A 184 -7.70 -16.73 -1.51
N LEU A 185 -7.31 -15.48 -1.81
CA LEU A 185 -5.93 -15.03 -1.97
C LEU A 185 -5.47 -14.31 -0.71
N LEU A 186 -4.40 -14.80 -0.10
CA LEU A 186 -3.73 -14.17 1.05
C LEU A 186 -2.37 -13.67 0.59
N LEU A 187 -2.19 -12.35 0.51
CA LEU A 187 -1.00 -11.72 -0.04
C LEU A 187 -0.27 -10.91 1.04
N ASP A 188 0.98 -11.27 1.32
CA ASP A 188 1.84 -10.59 2.29
C ASP A 188 2.91 -9.79 1.54
N GLU A 189 2.75 -8.46 1.45
CA GLU A 189 3.62 -7.51 0.74
C GLU A 189 3.89 -7.88 -0.73
N PRO A 190 2.85 -8.09 -1.57
CA PRO A 190 3.04 -8.54 -2.95
C PRO A 190 3.69 -7.48 -3.86
N THR A 191 3.68 -6.20 -3.45
CA THR A 191 4.26 -5.08 -4.20
C THR A 191 5.76 -4.98 -4.04
N ASN A 192 6.34 -5.63 -3.02
CA ASN A 192 7.79 -5.65 -2.84
C ASN A 192 8.46 -6.28 -4.06
N HIS A 193 9.50 -5.62 -4.56
CA HIS A 193 10.28 -6.04 -5.73
C HIS A 193 9.55 -5.95 -7.09
N LEU A 194 8.32 -5.44 -7.15
CA LEU A 194 7.63 -5.15 -8.41
C LEU A 194 7.97 -3.74 -8.89
N ASP A 195 8.08 -3.56 -10.21
CA ASP A 195 8.16 -2.25 -10.82
C ASP A 195 6.75 -1.65 -11.01
N ILE A 196 6.68 -0.36 -11.33
CA ILE A 196 5.42 0.39 -11.44
C ILE A 196 4.44 -0.28 -12.42
N ASP A 197 4.93 -0.76 -13.57
CA ASP A 197 4.10 -1.41 -14.59
C ASP A 197 3.50 -2.71 -14.05
N SER A 198 4.33 -3.54 -13.39
CA SER A 198 3.89 -4.80 -12.78
C SER A 198 2.90 -4.57 -11.61
N ILE A 199 3.09 -3.50 -10.82
CA ILE A 199 2.14 -3.13 -9.76
C ILE A 199 0.78 -2.75 -10.39
N GLN A 200 0.76 -1.93 -11.43
CA GLN A 200 -0.48 -1.55 -12.12
C GLN A 200 -1.19 -2.75 -12.74
N TRP A 201 -0.43 -3.65 -13.36
CA TRP A 201 -0.99 -4.89 -13.89
C TRP A 201 -1.61 -5.75 -12.77
N LEU A 202 -0.92 -5.91 -11.64
CA LEU A 202 -1.43 -6.67 -10.49
C LEU A 202 -2.69 -6.02 -9.90
N GLU A 203 -2.75 -4.69 -9.80
CA GLU A 203 -3.95 -3.95 -9.40
C GLU A 203 -5.16 -4.32 -10.27
N GLN A 204 -4.98 -4.26 -11.60
CA GLN A 204 -6.04 -4.59 -12.55
C GLN A 204 -6.44 -6.06 -12.47
N PHE A 205 -5.47 -6.96 -12.36
CA PHE A 205 -5.73 -8.40 -12.22
C PHE A 205 -6.55 -8.71 -10.97
N LEU A 206 -6.16 -8.18 -9.81
CA LEU A 206 -6.87 -8.39 -8.54
C LEU A 206 -8.25 -7.71 -8.56
N ALA A 207 -8.36 -6.53 -9.19
CA ALA A 207 -9.63 -5.84 -9.35
C ALA A 207 -10.66 -6.60 -10.21
N GLN A 208 -10.21 -7.42 -11.16
CA GLN A 208 -11.07 -8.24 -12.02
C GLN A 208 -11.28 -9.67 -11.48
N SER A 209 -10.44 -10.12 -10.55
CA SER A 209 -10.51 -11.46 -9.97
C SER A 209 -11.83 -11.69 -9.22
N SER A 210 -12.39 -12.90 -9.35
CA SER A 210 -13.55 -13.38 -8.57
C SER A 210 -13.17 -13.86 -7.17
N SER A 211 -11.87 -14.06 -6.90
CA SER A 211 -11.35 -14.51 -5.61
C SER A 211 -11.58 -13.47 -4.52
N SER A 212 -11.75 -13.92 -3.29
CA SER A 212 -11.64 -13.05 -2.12
C SER A 212 -10.17 -12.76 -1.86
N VAL A 213 -9.82 -11.51 -1.53
CA VAL A 213 -8.43 -11.09 -1.34
C VAL A 213 -8.25 -10.56 0.07
N VAL A 214 -7.26 -11.06 0.80
CA VAL A 214 -6.77 -10.46 2.05
C VAL A 214 -5.33 -10.02 1.81
N LEU A 215 -5.12 -8.71 1.86
CA LEU A 215 -3.90 -8.05 1.43
C LEU A 215 -3.22 -7.34 2.60
N VAL A 216 -1.93 -7.61 2.79
CA VAL A 216 -1.02 -6.79 3.58
C VAL A 216 -0.11 -6.06 2.61
N SER A 217 -0.08 -4.74 2.64
CA SER A 217 0.85 -3.93 1.85
C SER A 217 1.17 -2.61 2.56
N HIS A 218 2.32 -2.04 2.23
CA HIS A 218 2.75 -0.70 2.61
C HIS A 218 2.65 0.31 1.46
N ASP A 219 2.02 -0.05 0.35
CA ASP A 219 1.66 0.84 -0.76
C ASP A 219 0.18 1.24 -0.63
N ARG A 220 -0.07 2.49 -0.21
CA ARG A 220 -1.43 3.02 0.01
C ARG A 220 -2.25 3.06 -1.27
N ALA A 221 -1.63 3.48 -2.40
CA ALA A 221 -2.31 3.55 -3.68
C ALA A 221 -2.78 2.16 -4.11
N PHE A 222 -1.91 1.14 -3.97
CA PHE A 222 -2.25 -0.25 -4.24
C PHE A 222 -3.40 -0.76 -3.37
N ILE A 223 -3.32 -0.52 -2.05
CA ILE A 223 -4.40 -0.90 -1.12
C ILE A 223 -5.72 -0.26 -1.55
N ASN A 224 -5.73 1.06 -1.77
CA ASN A 224 -6.94 1.82 -2.07
C ASN A 224 -7.57 1.41 -3.40
N ASN A 225 -6.76 1.03 -4.39
CA ASN A 225 -7.24 0.58 -5.70
C ASN A 225 -7.80 -0.86 -5.67
N VAL A 226 -7.23 -1.73 -4.82
CA VAL A 226 -7.61 -3.16 -4.79
C VAL A 226 -8.68 -3.45 -3.75
N THR A 227 -8.66 -2.77 -2.58
CA THR A 227 -9.50 -3.16 -1.44
C THR A 227 -10.72 -2.25 -1.25
N ASN A 228 -11.76 -2.80 -0.65
CA ASN A 228 -13.00 -2.10 -0.31
C ASN A 228 -13.38 -2.22 1.18
N ARG A 229 -12.57 -2.93 1.96
CA ARG A 229 -12.76 -3.17 3.39
C ARG A 229 -11.41 -3.21 4.08
N THR A 230 -11.32 -2.64 5.27
CA THR A 230 -10.07 -2.54 6.03
C THR A 230 -10.23 -3.19 7.41
N LEU A 231 -9.37 -4.15 7.72
CA LEU A 231 -9.24 -4.74 9.05
C LEU A 231 -8.00 -4.17 9.73
N GLU A 232 -8.18 -3.43 10.81
CA GLU A 232 -7.08 -2.87 11.59
C GLU A 232 -6.75 -3.76 12.78
N ILE A 233 -5.48 -4.15 12.91
CA ILE A 233 -4.94 -4.76 14.14
C ILE A 233 -4.33 -3.65 15.00
N SER A 234 -4.99 -3.35 16.12
CA SER A 234 -4.58 -2.29 17.04
C SER A 234 -4.81 -2.73 18.48
N CYS A 235 -3.82 -2.52 19.39
CA CYS A 235 -3.87 -2.89 20.80
C CYS A 235 -4.34 -4.35 21.04
N GLY A 236 -3.89 -5.30 20.21
CA GLY A 236 -4.27 -6.70 20.33
C GLY A 236 -5.72 -7.04 19.94
N LYS A 237 -6.45 -6.10 19.34
CA LYS A 237 -7.82 -6.27 18.83
C LYS A 237 -7.85 -6.07 17.32
N VAL A 238 -8.85 -6.65 16.67
CA VAL A 238 -9.15 -6.38 15.26
C VAL A 238 -10.41 -5.53 15.16
N ILE A 239 -10.31 -4.47 14.39
CA ILE A 239 -11.41 -3.54 14.14
C ILE A 239 -11.73 -3.60 12.66
N ASP A 240 -13.00 -3.79 12.35
CA ASP A 240 -13.51 -3.96 10.99
C ASP A 240 -14.12 -2.66 10.48
N TYR A 241 -13.51 -2.07 9.45
CA TYR A 241 -13.99 -0.90 8.74
C TYR A 241 -14.45 -1.32 7.34
N ARG A 242 -15.76 -1.21 7.06
CA ARG A 242 -16.33 -1.55 5.75
C ARG A 242 -16.22 -0.39 4.77
N VAL A 243 -15.03 0.17 4.68
CA VAL A 243 -14.70 1.33 3.84
C VAL A 243 -13.33 1.13 3.19
N LYS A 244 -13.05 1.91 2.15
CA LYS A 244 -11.73 1.97 1.50
C LYS A 244 -10.67 2.54 2.45
N TYR A 245 -9.42 2.36 2.09
CA TYR A 245 -8.29 2.73 2.93
C TYR A 245 -8.23 4.25 3.25
N ASP A 246 -8.52 5.13 2.28
CA ASP A 246 -8.48 6.59 2.52
C ASP A 246 -9.54 7.04 3.53
N GLU A 247 -10.76 6.51 3.41
CA GLU A 247 -11.85 6.76 4.38
C GLU A 247 -11.50 6.17 5.76
N TYR A 248 -10.89 4.97 5.78
CA TYR A 248 -10.40 4.37 7.03
C TYR A 248 -9.41 5.28 7.76
N VAL A 249 -8.45 5.91 7.05
CA VAL A 249 -7.47 6.82 7.67
C VAL A 249 -8.17 7.96 8.39
N THR A 250 -9.24 8.53 7.80
CA THR A 250 -10.04 9.60 8.41
C THR A 250 -10.79 9.10 9.64
N LEU A 251 -11.52 7.99 9.51
CA LEU A 251 -12.28 7.40 10.62
C LEU A 251 -11.37 6.96 11.79
N ARG A 252 -10.19 6.44 11.46
CA ARG A 252 -9.17 6.10 12.47
C ARG A 252 -8.70 7.32 13.24
N ALA A 253 -8.45 8.44 12.54
CA ALA A 253 -8.03 9.68 13.18
C ALA A 253 -9.09 10.20 14.16
N GLU A 254 -10.35 10.23 13.76
CA GLU A 254 -11.48 10.64 14.62
C GLU A 254 -11.64 9.73 15.84
N ARG A 255 -11.63 8.41 15.62
CA ARG A 255 -11.73 7.42 16.70
C ARG A 255 -10.60 7.57 17.70
N ARG A 256 -9.39 7.80 17.22
CA ARG A 256 -8.23 8.01 18.06
C ARG A 256 -8.37 9.26 18.91
N GLU A 257 -8.84 10.36 18.34
CA GLU A 257 -9.09 11.58 19.11
C GLU A 257 -10.09 11.34 20.25
N GLN A 258 -11.17 10.59 19.95
CA GLN A 258 -12.13 10.18 20.97
C GLN A 258 -11.49 9.30 22.06
N GLN A 259 -10.65 8.33 21.68
CA GLN A 259 -9.93 7.48 22.64
C GLN A 259 -8.97 8.30 23.52
N LEU A 260 -8.25 9.25 22.92
CA LEU A 260 -7.32 10.11 23.65
C LEU A 260 -8.05 10.97 24.69
N ARG A 261 -9.16 11.59 24.30
CA ARG A 261 -10.03 12.35 25.21
C ARG A 261 -10.59 11.47 26.35
N ALA A 262 -11.02 10.25 26.01
CA ALA A 262 -11.50 9.30 27.01
C ALA A 262 -10.39 8.88 27.99
N TYR A 263 -9.17 8.64 27.47
CA TYR A 263 -8.00 8.32 28.27
C TYR A 263 -7.62 9.47 29.22
N GLU A 264 -7.54 10.71 28.73
CA GLU A 264 -7.24 11.89 29.52
C GLU A 264 -8.27 12.10 30.67
N ASN A 265 -9.57 11.93 30.34
CA ASN A 265 -10.62 11.98 31.33
C ASN A 265 -10.48 10.88 32.38
N GLN A 266 -10.20 9.65 31.98
CA GLN A 266 -9.96 8.52 32.89
C GLN A 266 -8.73 8.77 33.78
N GLN A 267 -7.62 9.26 33.21
CA GLN A 267 -6.42 9.58 33.99
C GLN A 267 -6.68 10.67 35.02
N LYS A 268 -7.47 11.69 34.67
CA LYS A 268 -7.89 12.73 35.59
C LYS A 268 -8.74 12.15 36.74
N GLU A 269 -9.70 11.30 36.42
CA GLU A 269 -10.53 10.62 37.40
C GLU A 269 -9.69 9.73 38.35
N ILE A 270 -8.74 8.98 37.78
CA ILE A 270 -7.79 8.16 38.56
C ILE A 270 -6.93 9.05 39.48
N ALA A 271 -6.43 10.18 38.99
CA ALA A 271 -5.64 11.12 39.79
C ALA A 271 -6.46 11.71 40.95
N ASP A 272 -7.67 12.18 40.69
CA ASP A 272 -8.59 12.72 41.70
C ASP A 272 -8.93 11.68 42.79
N MET A 273 -9.14 10.39 42.36
CA MET A 273 -9.36 9.29 43.33
C MET A 273 -8.11 9.01 44.18
N LYS A 274 -6.93 9.01 43.60
CA LYS A 274 -5.65 8.80 44.30
C LYS A 274 -5.41 9.92 45.29
N ASP A 275 -5.58 11.17 44.89
CA ASP A 275 -5.43 12.33 45.76
C ASP A 275 -6.42 12.30 46.94
N PHE A 276 -7.68 11.90 46.69
CA PHE A 276 -8.66 11.72 47.75
C PHE A 276 -8.23 10.63 48.75
N ILE A 277 -7.77 9.47 48.22
CA ILE A 277 -7.30 8.35 49.05
C ILE A 277 -6.11 8.80 49.91
N GLU A 278 -5.13 9.48 49.34
CA GLU A 278 -3.93 9.93 50.06
C GLU A 278 -4.26 10.94 51.13
N LYS A 279 -5.08 11.95 50.81
CA LYS A 279 -5.49 13.04 51.74
C LYS A 279 -6.29 12.52 52.93
N PHE A 280 -7.10 11.48 52.77
CA PHE A 280 -8.03 11.00 53.81
C PHE A 280 -7.67 9.63 54.38
N ARG A 281 -6.56 9.00 53.95
CA ARG A 281 -6.13 7.63 54.31
C ARG A 281 -6.06 7.43 55.86
N TYR A 282 -5.64 8.45 56.57
CA TYR A 282 -5.41 8.37 58.03
C TYR A 282 -6.54 8.97 58.86
N LYS A 283 -7.67 9.37 58.25
CA LYS A 283 -8.83 9.94 59.00
C LYS A 283 -9.87 8.85 59.28
N PRO A 284 -10.08 8.45 60.59
CA PRO A 284 -11.01 7.36 60.93
C PRO A 284 -12.45 7.59 60.43
N THR A 285 -12.92 8.85 60.46
CA THR A 285 -14.27 9.23 60.02
C THR A 285 -14.50 9.06 58.49
N LYS A 286 -13.44 8.91 57.70
CA LYS A 286 -13.48 8.77 56.26
C LYS A 286 -13.07 7.38 55.77
N ALA A 287 -12.77 6.43 56.68
CA ALA A 287 -12.25 5.11 56.35
C ALA A 287 -13.14 4.32 55.36
N VAL A 288 -14.47 4.36 55.56
CA VAL A 288 -15.43 3.69 54.68
C VAL A 288 -15.42 4.28 53.27
N GLN A 289 -15.34 5.62 53.16
CA GLN A 289 -15.28 6.29 51.85
C GLN A 289 -13.96 6.03 51.13
N VAL A 290 -12.83 6.01 51.84
CA VAL A 290 -11.51 5.66 51.30
C VAL A 290 -11.49 4.23 50.79
N GLN A 291 -12.02 3.26 51.55
CA GLN A 291 -12.11 1.87 51.09
C GLN A 291 -13.00 1.72 49.87
N SER A 292 -14.12 2.45 49.80
CA SER A 292 -14.99 2.45 48.61
C SER A 292 -14.26 2.97 47.37
N ARG A 293 -13.47 4.05 47.50
CA ARG A 293 -12.67 4.63 46.40
C ARG A 293 -11.54 3.70 45.97
N ILE A 294 -10.87 3.01 46.90
CA ILE A 294 -9.87 1.98 46.56
C ILE A 294 -10.50 0.87 45.73
N LYS A 295 -11.66 0.34 46.19
CA LYS A 295 -12.36 -0.69 45.39
C LYS A 295 -12.85 -0.22 44.03
N GLN A 296 -13.17 1.05 43.87
CA GLN A 296 -13.50 1.65 42.58
C GLN A 296 -12.25 1.74 41.72
N LEU A 297 -11.12 2.20 42.25
CA LEU A 297 -9.84 2.29 41.55
C LEU A 297 -9.37 0.91 41.03
N ASP A 298 -9.51 -0.14 41.87
CA ASP A 298 -9.14 -1.51 41.51
C ASP A 298 -10.03 -2.10 40.40
N LYS A 299 -11.22 -1.55 40.18
CA LYS A 299 -12.15 -1.99 39.12
C LYS A 299 -11.96 -1.24 37.79
N ILE A 300 -11.22 -0.14 37.79
CA ILE A 300 -10.98 0.63 36.56
C ILE A 300 -10.06 -0.15 35.67
N VAL A 301 -10.56 -0.49 34.47
CA VAL A 301 -9.75 -1.05 33.40
C VAL A 301 -9.09 0.12 32.66
N PRO A 302 -7.75 0.19 32.63
CA PRO A 302 -7.06 1.27 31.92
C PRO A 302 -7.42 1.27 30.45
N ILE A 303 -7.73 2.43 29.90
CA ILE A 303 -7.92 2.60 28.46
C ILE A 303 -6.54 2.55 27.82
N GLU A 304 -6.33 1.55 26.97
CA GLU A 304 -5.12 1.46 26.17
C GLU A 304 -5.28 2.38 24.94
N VAL A 305 -4.37 3.31 24.79
CA VAL A 305 -4.29 4.19 23.62
C VAL A 305 -3.05 3.79 22.85
N ASP A 306 -3.19 3.59 21.54
CA ASP A 306 -2.04 3.40 20.67
C ASP A 306 -1.16 4.65 20.73
N GLU A 307 0.03 4.50 21.26
CA GLU A 307 1.07 5.53 21.18
C GLU A 307 1.39 5.72 19.69
N VAL A 308 0.84 6.76 19.10
CA VAL A 308 1.37 7.28 17.84
C VAL A 308 2.39 8.33 18.25
N ASP A 309 3.60 8.05 17.91
CA ASP A 309 4.65 9.06 17.96
C ASP A 309 4.30 10.15 16.94
N THR A 310 3.56 11.16 17.40
CA THR A 310 3.15 12.34 16.63
C THR A 310 4.23 13.41 16.61
N SER A 311 5.42 13.10 17.10
CA SER A 311 6.54 13.98 16.92
C SER A 311 6.79 14.06 15.40
N ALA A 312 6.18 15.05 14.75
CA ALA A 312 6.61 15.51 13.43
C ALA A 312 8.08 15.92 13.57
N LEU A 313 8.94 14.92 13.51
CA LEU A 313 10.36 15.10 13.68
C LEU A 313 10.85 15.89 12.46
N ARG A 314 11.07 17.17 12.65
CA ARG A 314 11.83 17.96 11.68
C ARG A 314 13.29 17.55 11.82
N LEU A 315 13.67 16.50 11.09
CA LEU A 315 15.07 16.09 11.01
C LEU A 315 15.87 17.26 10.45
N LYS A 316 16.77 17.80 11.25
CA LYS A 316 17.73 18.79 10.77
C LYS A 316 18.97 18.05 10.30
N PHE A 317 19.25 18.12 9.01
CA PHE A 317 20.50 17.59 8.47
C PHE A 317 21.70 18.36 9.02
N PRO A 318 22.84 17.66 9.23
CA PRO A 318 24.06 18.35 9.62
C PRO A 318 24.49 19.33 8.51
N PRO A 319 25.05 20.49 8.89
CA PRO A 319 25.54 21.45 7.90
C PRO A 319 26.65 20.83 7.08
N CYS A 320 26.55 20.96 5.76
CA CYS A 320 27.54 20.50 4.80
C CYS A 320 28.05 21.65 3.94
N LEU A 321 29.23 21.47 3.34
CA LEU A 321 29.77 22.44 2.39
C LEU A 321 28.83 22.53 1.18
N ARG A 322 28.67 23.76 0.64
CA ARG A 322 27.84 23.98 -0.55
C ARG A 322 28.52 23.33 -1.77
N SER A 323 27.80 22.48 -2.48
CA SER A 323 28.27 21.88 -3.75
C SER A 323 28.28 22.91 -4.89
N GLY A 324 28.96 22.58 -5.98
CA GLY A 324 28.85 23.29 -7.25
C GLY A 324 27.41 23.30 -7.78
N ASP A 325 27.15 24.09 -8.84
CA ASP A 325 25.79 24.24 -9.40
C ASP A 325 25.28 22.98 -10.10
N TYR A 326 26.18 22.12 -10.55
CA TYR A 326 25.89 20.84 -11.23
C TYR A 326 26.57 19.69 -10.48
N PRO A 327 25.93 19.08 -9.50
CA PRO A 327 26.48 17.96 -8.73
C PRO A 327 26.80 16.72 -9.57
N VAL A 328 25.99 16.44 -10.60
CA VAL A 328 26.19 15.30 -11.50
C VAL A 328 25.97 15.74 -12.93
N ILE A 329 26.96 15.44 -13.79
CA ILE A 329 26.89 15.67 -15.24
C ILE A 329 27.24 14.33 -15.89
N CYS A 330 26.31 13.81 -16.67
CA CYS A 330 26.51 12.64 -17.53
C CYS A 330 26.47 13.11 -18.99
N ASP A 331 27.48 12.78 -19.77
CA ASP A 331 27.56 13.09 -21.19
C ASP A 331 28.02 11.85 -21.95
N ASP A 332 27.13 11.32 -22.79
CA ASP A 332 27.35 10.15 -23.64
C ASP A 332 27.85 8.90 -22.86
N VAL A 333 27.26 8.64 -21.69
CA VAL A 333 27.67 7.55 -20.82
C VAL A 333 27.08 6.22 -21.31
N ARG A 334 27.95 5.22 -21.42
CA ARG A 334 27.59 3.85 -21.82
C ARG A 334 28.13 2.83 -20.83
N LYS A 335 27.37 1.75 -20.63
CA LYS A 335 27.77 0.62 -19.80
C LYS A 335 27.42 -0.72 -20.45
N ASP A 336 28.45 -1.56 -20.59
CA ASP A 336 28.33 -2.92 -21.06
C ASP A 336 28.81 -3.93 -20.00
N TYR A 337 28.18 -5.11 -19.97
CA TYR A 337 28.64 -6.29 -19.25
C TYR A 337 28.84 -7.43 -20.27
N GLY A 338 30.10 -7.65 -20.72
CA GLY A 338 30.38 -8.55 -21.83
C GLY A 338 29.66 -8.10 -23.10
N ASP A 339 28.85 -8.96 -23.67
CA ASP A 339 28.06 -8.67 -24.88
C ASP A 339 26.72 -7.97 -24.61
N HIS A 340 26.37 -7.78 -23.33
CA HIS A 340 25.11 -7.14 -22.94
C HIS A 340 25.29 -5.67 -22.64
N THR A 341 24.70 -4.80 -23.49
CA THR A 341 24.63 -3.35 -23.25
C THR A 341 23.46 -3.05 -22.31
N VAL A 342 23.77 -2.46 -21.16
CA VAL A 342 22.77 -2.08 -20.14
C VAL A 342 22.11 -0.75 -20.53
N PHE A 343 22.93 0.25 -20.87
CA PHE A 343 22.47 1.52 -21.42
C PHE A 343 23.56 2.15 -22.30
N ASP A 344 23.09 2.97 -23.24
CA ASP A 344 23.93 3.62 -24.23
C ASP A 344 23.47 5.09 -24.44
N HIS A 345 24.43 5.98 -24.70
CA HIS A 345 24.18 7.40 -24.97
C HIS A 345 23.38 8.12 -23.88
N VAL A 346 23.69 7.85 -22.60
CA VAL A 346 23.01 8.50 -21.47
C VAL A 346 23.58 9.89 -21.27
N THR A 347 22.76 10.92 -21.50
CA THR A 347 23.12 12.32 -21.33
C THR A 347 22.08 13.05 -20.49
N PHE A 348 22.47 13.56 -19.32
CA PHE A 348 21.65 14.39 -18.47
C PHE A 348 22.50 15.21 -17.47
N THR A 349 21.89 16.24 -16.90
CA THR A 349 22.54 17.08 -15.90
C THR A 349 21.58 17.34 -14.73
N ILE A 350 22.06 17.09 -13.52
CA ILE A 350 21.31 17.36 -12.29
C ILE A 350 21.83 18.66 -11.68
N LYS A 351 20.91 19.61 -11.40
CA LYS A 351 21.23 20.88 -10.75
C LYS A 351 21.21 20.74 -9.24
N ARG A 352 21.97 21.59 -8.55
CA ARG A 352 21.97 21.65 -7.09
C ARG A 352 20.56 21.94 -6.55
N GLY A 353 20.18 21.20 -5.51
CA GLY A 353 18.89 21.30 -4.85
C GLY A 353 17.74 20.59 -5.58
N GLU A 354 17.98 20.05 -6.79
CA GLU A 354 17.00 19.22 -7.47
C GLU A 354 16.82 17.88 -6.74
N LYS A 355 15.58 17.43 -6.67
CA LYS A 355 15.21 16.09 -6.20
C LYS A 355 14.64 15.34 -7.39
N VAL A 356 15.33 14.28 -7.81
CA VAL A 356 15.02 13.56 -9.05
C VAL A 356 14.74 12.10 -8.75
N ALA A 357 13.82 11.49 -9.51
CA ALA A 357 13.54 10.06 -9.44
C ALA A 357 14.17 9.32 -10.63
N PHE A 358 14.74 8.15 -10.37
CA PHE A 358 15.08 7.17 -11.40
C PHE A 358 14.02 6.08 -11.39
N VAL A 359 13.25 5.97 -12.48
CA VAL A 359 12.17 5.00 -12.65
C VAL A 359 12.38 4.15 -13.91
N GLY A 360 11.72 3.00 -13.99
CA GLY A 360 11.83 2.08 -15.11
C GLY A 360 11.74 0.64 -14.62
N ARG A 361 11.64 -0.32 -15.51
CA ARG A 361 11.54 -1.74 -15.18
C ARG A 361 12.76 -2.23 -14.41
N ASN A 362 12.60 -3.32 -13.70
CA ASN A 362 13.72 -3.97 -13.03
C ASN A 362 14.69 -4.57 -14.07
N GLY A 363 15.99 -4.31 -13.87
CA GLY A 363 17.03 -4.73 -14.80
C GLY A 363 17.45 -3.66 -15.83
N GLU A 364 16.72 -2.56 -15.99
CA GLU A 364 17.02 -1.47 -16.96
C GLU A 364 18.23 -0.57 -16.55
N GLY A 365 19.00 -0.97 -15.55
CA GLY A 365 20.29 -0.33 -15.25
C GLY A 365 20.24 0.84 -14.26
N LYS A 366 19.12 1.08 -13.54
CA LYS A 366 19.00 2.17 -12.55
C LYS A 366 20.15 2.13 -11.50
N SER A 367 20.26 1.03 -10.78
CA SER A 367 21.34 0.84 -9.78
C SER A 367 22.73 0.74 -10.42
N THR A 368 22.81 0.31 -11.68
CA THR A 368 24.07 0.31 -12.45
C THR A 368 24.55 1.74 -12.69
N LEU A 369 23.66 2.65 -13.11
CA LEU A 369 24.02 4.05 -13.30
C LEU A 369 24.40 4.72 -11.98
N VAL A 370 23.72 4.41 -10.87
CA VAL A 370 24.12 4.86 -9.52
C VAL A 370 25.53 4.42 -9.21
N LYS A 371 25.91 3.15 -9.45
CA LYS A 371 27.28 2.66 -9.25
C LYS A 371 28.31 3.32 -10.18
N CYS A 372 27.92 3.72 -11.40
CA CYS A 372 28.77 4.53 -12.27
C CYS A 372 28.98 5.93 -11.67
N ILE A 373 27.95 6.59 -11.14
CA ILE A 373 28.04 7.89 -10.44
C ILE A 373 28.97 7.80 -9.22
N LEU A 374 28.92 6.67 -8.49
CA LEU A 374 29.81 6.41 -7.36
C LEU A 374 31.24 6.01 -7.78
N ASN A 375 31.48 5.83 -9.09
CA ASN A 375 32.74 5.35 -9.64
C ASN A 375 33.16 3.95 -9.11
N GLU A 376 32.17 3.12 -8.76
CA GLU A 376 32.40 1.74 -8.28
C GLU A 376 32.64 0.76 -9.43
N ILE A 377 32.11 1.05 -10.61
CA ILE A 377 32.18 0.18 -11.80
C ILE A 377 32.70 0.98 -13.01
N PRO A 378 33.47 0.35 -13.92
CA PRO A 378 33.96 1.01 -15.13
C PRO A 378 32.81 1.29 -16.11
N TYR A 379 32.89 2.41 -16.80
CA TYR A 379 31.94 2.87 -17.84
C TYR A 379 32.72 3.57 -18.96
N THR A 380 32.06 3.86 -20.08
CA THR A 380 32.57 4.69 -21.17
C THR A 380 31.76 5.99 -21.26
N GLY A 381 32.35 7.06 -21.80
CA GLY A 381 31.73 8.39 -21.81
C GLY A 381 32.25 9.31 -20.72
N ASP A 382 31.66 10.48 -20.55
CA ASP A 382 32.09 11.52 -19.61
C ASP A 382 31.06 11.68 -18.47
N LEU A 383 31.45 11.21 -17.26
CA LEU A 383 30.65 11.38 -16.06
C LEU A 383 31.46 12.17 -15.04
N LYS A 384 30.98 13.36 -14.72
CA LYS A 384 31.65 14.29 -13.83
C LYS A 384 30.83 14.55 -12.58
N ILE A 385 31.50 14.37 -11.43
CA ILE A 385 30.99 14.83 -10.14
C ILE A 385 31.43 16.27 -9.91
N GLY A 386 30.51 17.14 -9.56
CA GLY A 386 30.76 18.55 -9.33
C GLY A 386 31.72 18.83 -8.19
N HIS A 387 32.19 20.08 -8.12
CA HIS A 387 33.11 20.51 -7.07
C HIS A 387 32.42 20.48 -5.68
N ASN A 388 33.17 20.08 -4.65
CA ASN A 388 32.70 19.97 -3.26
C ASN A 388 31.49 19.05 -3.05
N VAL A 389 31.25 18.09 -3.94
CA VAL A 389 30.17 17.11 -3.74
C VAL A 389 30.60 16.06 -2.73
N GLN A 390 29.79 15.91 -1.67
CA GLN A 390 29.90 14.84 -0.68
C GLN A 390 28.67 13.95 -0.84
N ILE A 391 28.92 12.70 -1.28
CA ILE A 391 27.87 11.74 -1.61
C ILE A 391 27.53 10.92 -0.39
N GLY A 392 26.24 10.87 -0.05
CA GLY A 392 25.67 9.87 0.83
C GLY A 392 24.90 8.85 0.02
N TYR A 393 25.29 7.59 0.10
CA TYR A 393 24.65 6.53 -0.65
C TYR A 393 23.97 5.51 0.27
N PHE A 394 22.69 5.24 0.01
CA PHE A 394 21.94 4.17 0.63
C PHE A 394 21.76 3.04 -0.37
N ALA A 395 22.55 1.99 -0.21
CA ALA A 395 22.45 0.79 -1.03
C ALA A 395 21.42 -0.19 -0.45
N GLN A 396 20.87 -1.04 -1.29
CA GLN A 396 19.96 -2.12 -0.89
C GLN A 396 20.55 -3.04 0.21
N ASN A 397 21.88 -3.19 0.28
CA ASN A 397 22.59 -4.02 1.26
C ASN A 397 23.26 -3.24 2.40
N GLN A 398 22.96 -1.95 2.56
CA GLN A 398 23.59 -1.08 3.56
C GLN A 398 23.42 -1.58 5.01
N ALA A 399 22.34 -2.30 5.27
CA ALA A 399 22.06 -2.93 6.57
C ALA A 399 23.14 -3.91 7.04
N GLN A 400 23.92 -4.51 6.11
CA GLN A 400 24.98 -5.46 6.41
C GLN A 400 26.29 -4.79 6.86
N LEU A 401 26.43 -3.48 6.64
CA LEU A 401 27.62 -2.70 6.99
C LEU A 401 27.57 -2.14 8.42
N LEU A 402 26.51 -2.40 9.17
CA LEU A 402 26.38 -2.00 10.57
C LEU A 402 27.22 -2.91 11.47
N ASP A 403 27.86 -2.31 12.49
CA ASP A 403 28.56 -3.09 13.53
C ASP A 403 27.54 -3.80 14.43
N GLU A 404 27.55 -5.12 14.38
CA GLU A 404 26.60 -5.98 15.11
C GLU A 404 26.76 -5.94 16.63
N ASN A 405 27.91 -5.47 17.13
CA ASN A 405 28.23 -5.44 18.57
C ASN A 405 27.68 -4.21 19.28
N LEU A 406 27.49 -3.13 18.55
CA LEU A 406 26.94 -1.87 19.07
C LEU A 406 25.44 -1.97 19.33
N THR A 407 24.97 -1.11 20.24
CA THR A 407 23.52 -0.87 20.41
C THR A 407 23.03 0.07 19.30
N VAL A 408 21.71 0.12 19.14
CA VAL A 408 21.04 1.08 18.24
C VAL A 408 21.45 2.50 18.59
N PHE A 409 21.42 2.84 19.88
CA PHE A 409 21.80 4.16 20.39
C PHE A 409 23.28 4.48 20.09
N GLU A 410 24.21 3.59 20.42
CA GLU A 410 25.64 3.79 20.18
C GLU A 410 25.97 3.95 18.71
N THR A 411 25.27 3.22 17.83
CA THR A 411 25.47 3.33 16.37
C THR A 411 25.16 4.75 15.87
N ILE A 412 24.14 5.38 16.41
CA ILE A 412 23.76 6.74 16.03
C ILE A 412 24.59 7.80 16.77
N ASP A 413 24.93 7.58 18.05
CA ASP A 413 25.75 8.51 18.83
C ASP A 413 27.16 8.70 18.23
N ASN A 414 27.72 7.63 17.64
CA ASN A 414 29.01 7.69 16.96
C ASN A 414 29.03 8.60 15.71
N VAL A 415 27.89 8.83 15.08
CA VAL A 415 27.76 9.65 13.86
C VAL A 415 27.21 11.05 14.19
N ALA A 416 26.34 11.15 15.19
CA ALA A 416 25.66 12.39 15.54
C ALA A 416 26.64 13.44 16.07
N LYS A 417 26.57 14.67 15.53
CA LYS A 417 27.41 15.82 15.91
C LYS A 417 26.55 17.00 16.41
N GLY A 418 27.09 17.78 17.34
CA GLY A 418 26.46 19.00 17.83
C GLY A 418 25.07 18.79 18.44
N ASP A 419 24.12 19.66 18.11
CA ASP A 419 22.74 19.66 18.66
C ASP A 419 21.94 18.39 18.32
N ILE A 420 22.32 17.67 17.27
CA ILE A 420 21.66 16.42 16.85
C ILE A 420 21.85 15.36 17.94
N ARG A 421 22.99 15.36 18.63
CA ARG A 421 23.28 14.42 19.70
C ARG A 421 22.29 14.48 20.86
N LEU A 422 21.76 15.66 21.12
CA LEU A 422 20.74 15.89 22.17
C LEU A 422 19.36 15.30 21.78
N LYS A 423 19.14 15.08 20.48
CA LYS A 423 17.85 14.62 19.90
C LYS A 423 17.88 13.18 19.42
N ILE A 424 18.93 12.42 19.69
CA ILE A 424 19.07 11.03 19.20
C ILE A 424 17.85 10.18 19.58
N ARG A 425 17.37 10.28 20.83
CA ARG A 425 16.21 9.49 21.29
C ARG A 425 14.92 9.86 20.55
N ASP A 426 14.73 11.14 20.24
CA ASP A 426 13.58 11.61 19.48
C ASP A 426 13.65 11.11 18.02
N ILE A 427 14.84 11.16 17.41
CA ILE A 427 15.10 10.63 16.07
C ILE A 427 14.85 9.12 16.03
N LEU A 428 15.42 8.38 16.98
CA LEU A 428 15.21 6.95 17.09
C LEU A 428 13.74 6.60 17.31
N GLY A 429 13.03 7.37 18.14
CA GLY A 429 11.59 7.22 18.37
C GLY A 429 10.78 7.36 17.08
N ALA A 430 11.05 8.40 16.28
CA ALA A 430 10.35 8.65 15.02
C ALA A 430 10.53 7.52 13.98
N PHE A 431 11.66 6.81 14.05
CA PHE A 431 11.91 5.61 13.25
C PHE A 431 11.62 4.31 13.99
N MET A 432 10.77 4.35 15.01
CA MET A 432 10.28 3.20 15.78
C MET A 432 11.35 2.45 16.61
N PHE A 433 12.40 3.15 17.05
CA PHE A 433 13.38 2.66 18.02
C PHE A 433 13.22 3.34 19.39
N GLY A 434 11.97 3.64 19.80
CA GLY A 434 11.68 4.26 21.11
C GLY A 434 11.85 3.28 22.29
N GLY A 435 12.04 3.84 23.49
CA GLY A 435 12.16 3.07 24.73
C GLY A 435 13.28 2.03 24.72
N ASP A 436 12.99 0.82 25.18
CA ASP A 436 13.95 -0.31 25.29
C ASP A 436 14.51 -0.76 23.92
N ALA A 437 13.88 -0.37 22.82
CA ALA A 437 14.37 -0.73 21.49
C ALA A 437 15.70 -0.03 21.15
N SER A 438 15.96 1.16 21.72
CA SER A 438 17.21 1.90 21.52
C SER A 438 18.43 1.21 22.14
N ASP A 439 18.23 0.39 23.16
CA ASP A 439 19.30 -0.29 23.90
C ASP A 439 19.59 -1.71 23.36
N LYS A 440 18.79 -2.17 22.36
CA LYS A 440 19.04 -3.46 21.71
C LYS A 440 20.32 -3.42 20.88
N LYS A 441 21.04 -4.54 20.87
CA LYS A 441 22.22 -4.70 19.98
C LYS A 441 21.78 -4.89 18.53
N VAL A 442 22.54 -4.36 17.58
CA VAL A 442 22.28 -4.46 16.14
C VAL A 442 22.12 -5.92 15.67
N LYS A 443 22.87 -6.86 16.24
CA LYS A 443 22.74 -8.30 15.89
C LYS A 443 21.36 -8.91 16.17
N VAL A 444 20.57 -8.34 17.08
CA VAL A 444 19.24 -8.86 17.46
C VAL A 444 18.14 -8.27 16.59
N LEU A 445 18.45 -7.23 15.81
CA LEU A 445 17.50 -6.55 14.94
C LEU A 445 17.13 -7.42 13.73
N SER A 446 15.84 -7.33 13.33
CA SER A 446 15.37 -7.84 12.07
C SER A 446 16.00 -7.11 10.87
N GLY A 447 15.96 -7.69 9.68
CA GLY A 447 16.49 -7.06 8.46
C GLY A 447 15.91 -5.66 8.21
N GLY A 448 14.60 -5.49 8.37
CA GLY A 448 13.93 -4.20 8.23
C GLY A 448 14.33 -3.17 9.30
N GLU A 449 14.56 -3.61 10.55
CA GLU A 449 15.07 -2.72 11.60
C GLU A 449 16.51 -2.30 11.31
N ARG A 450 17.37 -3.21 10.84
CA ARG A 450 18.74 -2.87 10.42
C ARG A 450 18.74 -1.86 9.27
N SER A 451 17.90 -2.03 8.26
CA SER A 451 17.77 -1.08 7.15
C SER A 451 17.34 0.31 7.63
N ARG A 452 16.35 0.40 8.53
CA ARG A 452 15.95 1.67 9.14
C ARG A 452 17.09 2.34 9.91
N LEU A 453 17.84 1.57 10.70
CA LEU A 453 18.98 2.10 11.46
C LEU A 453 20.08 2.63 10.53
N ALA A 454 20.40 1.90 9.45
CA ALA A 454 21.36 2.33 8.43
C ALA A 454 20.90 3.62 7.74
N MET A 455 19.60 3.76 7.47
CA MET A 455 19.01 4.98 6.91
C MET A 455 19.18 6.17 7.85
N ILE A 456 18.85 6.03 9.14
CA ILE A 456 19.04 7.08 10.14
C ILE A 456 20.52 7.51 10.19
N LYS A 457 21.43 6.55 10.23
CA LYS A 457 22.87 6.81 10.24
C LYS A 457 23.28 7.68 9.05
N LEU A 458 22.85 7.33 7.83
CA LEU A 458 23.14 8.08 6.62
C LEU A 458 22.59 9.51 6.65
N LEU A 459 21.34 9.70 7.11
CA LEU A 459 20.70 11.01 7.19
C LEU A 459 21.39 11.96 8.18
N LEU A 460 22.22 11.43 9.10
CA LEU A 460 22.99 12.20 10.08
C LEU A 460 24.43 12.45 9.63
N GLU A 461 24.86 11.97 8.46
CA GLU A 461 26.15 12.29 7.86
C GLU A 461 26.12 13.65 7.14
N PRO A 462 27.21 14.44 7.15
CA PRO A 462 27.26 15.73 6.46
C PRO A 462 27.43 15.53 4.95
N VAL A 463 26.33 15.32 4.23
CA VAL A 463 26.28 15.10 2.79
C VAL A 463 25.52 16.20 2.07
N ASN A 464 25.81 16.46 0.78
CA ASN A 464 25.09 17.42 -0.06
C ASN A 464 24.54 16.82 -1.36
N LEU A 465 24.90 15.57 -1.67
CA LEU A 465 24.28 14.72 -2.68
C LEU A 465 23.83 13.42 -2.02
N LEU A 466 22.53 13.20 -1.92
CA LEU A 466 21.93 12.01 -1.35
C LEU A 466 21.45 11.09 -2.47
N ILE A 467 21.93 9.86 -2.51
CA ILE A 467 21.51 8.83 -3.45
C ILE A 467 20.86 7.71 -2.66
N LEU A 468 19.59 7.45 -2.94
CA LEU A 468 18.79 6.45 -2.25
C LEU A 468 18.31 5.39 -3.24
N ASP A 469 18.78 4.14 -3.08
CA ASP A 469 18.39 3.01 -3.92
C ASP A 469 17.39 2.14 -3.17
N GLU A 470 16.11 2.17 -3.60
CA GLU A 470 14.96 1.52 -3.00
C GLU A 470 14.82 1.74 -1.47
N PRO A 471 14.81 3.01 -1.01
CA PRO A 471 14.83 3.32 0.41
C PRO A 471 13.53 2.93 1.13
N THR A 472 12.45 2.72 0.40
CA THR A 472 11.12 2.40 0.93
C THR A 472 10.93 0.92 1.22
N ASN A 473 11.81 0.05 0.73
CA ASN A 473 11.75 -1.38 0.99
C ASN A 473 11.88 -1.66 2.49
N HIS A 474 10.96 -2.46 3.02
CA HIS A 474 10.89 -2.84 4.45
C HIS A 474 10.55 -1.69 5.43
N LEU A 475 10.22 -0.49 4.92
CA LEU A 475 9.68 0.59 5.75
C LEU A 475 8.17 0.45 5.87
N ASP A 476 7.64 0.69 7.07
CA ASP A 476 6.21 0.88 7.24
C ASP A 476 5.76 2.27 6.78
N MET A 477 4.46 2.47 6.65
CA MET A 477 3.89 3.71 6.13
C MET A 477 4.33 4.94 6.94
N GLN A 478 4.42 4.82 8.27
CA GLN A 478 4.85 5.93 9.12
C GLN A 478 6.33 6.29 8.90
N SER A 479 7.21 5.28 8.84
CA SER A 479 8.64 5.50 8.56
C SER A 479 8.86 6.07 7.16
N LYS A 480 8.04 5.68 6.16
CA LYS A 480 8.07 6.26 4.81
C LYS A 480 7.71 7.75 4.84
N ASP A 481 6.67 8.13 5.58
CA ASP A 481 6.26 9.53 5.72
C ASP A 481 7.36 10.38 6.39
N VAL A 482 7.96 9.86 7.47
CA VAL A 482 9.08 10.54 8.15
C VAL A 482 10.27 10.70 7.21
N LEU A 483 10.63 9.67 6.44
CA LEU A 483 11.71 9.73 5.45
C LEU A 483 11.40 10.73 4.34
N LYS A 484 10.18 10.72 3.81
CA LYS A 484 9.73 11.65 2.76
C LYS A 484 9.85 13.11 3.22
N GLU A 485 9.36 13.42 4.43
CA GLU A 485 9.47 14.77 4.99
C GLU A 485 10.94 15.16 5.29
N ALA A 486 11.76 14.21 5.75
CA ALA A 486 13.18 14.44 5.92
C ALA A 486 13.85 14.83 4.57
N ILE A 487 13.62 14.07 3.50
CA ILE A 487 14.22 14.37 2.18
C ILE A 487 13.66 15.68 1.61
N LYS A 488 12.40 16.01 1.84
CA LYS A 488 11.84 17.32 1.45
C LYS A 488 12.57 18.48 2.15
N ALA A 489 12.88 18.33 3.43
CA ALA A 489 13.59 19.33 4.22
C ALA A 489 15.10 19.37 3.94
N PHE A 490 15.64 18.44 3.17
CA PHE A 490 17.04 18.39 2.79
C PHE A 490 17.36 19.49 1.75
N ASP A 491 18.30 20.38 2.09
CA ASP A 491 18.70 21.49 1.22
C ASP A 491 19.63 21.07 0.08
N GLY A 492 20.16 19.84 0.11
CA GLY A 492 21.03 19.28 -0.91
C GLY A 492 20.26 18.69 -2.10
N THR A 493 21.01 18.07 -3.01
CA THR A 493 20.49 17.36 -4.18
C THR A 493 20.17 15.92 -3.80
N ALA A 494 19.06 15.38 -4.29
CA ALA A 494 18.70 13.97 -4.02
C ALA A 494 18.38 13.23 -5.32
N ILE A 495 18.93 12.02 -5.45
CA ILE A 495 18.59 11.02 -6.47
C ILE A 495 17.89 9.87 -5.75
N VAL A 496 16.64 9.59 -6.13
CA VAL A 496 15.83 8.55 -5.50
C VAL A 496 15.47 7.51 -6.56
N VAL A 497 15.97 6.29 -6.39
CA VAL A 497 15.52 5.13 -7.15
C VAL A 497 14.42 4.48 -6.34
N SER A 498 13.18 4.52 -6.81
CA SER A 498 12.06 3.90 -6.11
C SER A 498 10.89 3.57 -7.04
N HIS A 499 10.17 2.54 -6.70
CA HIS A 499 8.93 2.13 -7.35
C HIS A 499 7.66 2.58 -6.58
N ASP A 500 7.85 3.22 -5.43
CA ASP A 500 6.77 3.72 -4.58
C ASP A 500 6.27 5.07 -5.09
N ARG A 501 5.13 5.05 -5.80
CA ARG A 501 4.51 6.24 -6.42
C ARG A 501 4.17 7.32 -5.40
N GLU A 502 3.65 6.92 -4.25
CA GLU A 502 3.22 7.86 -3.21
C GLU A 502 4.41 8.49 -2.47
N PHE A 503 5.47 7.72 -2.28
CA PHE A 503 6.70 8.25 -1.74
C PHE A 503 7.32 9.31 -2.64
N LEU A 504 7.34 9.07 -3.97
CA LEU A 504 7.88 10.01 -4.95
C LEU A 504 6.99 11.24 -5.19
N ASP A 505 5.68 11.12 -4.94
CA ASP A 505 4.73 12.22 -5.16
C ASP A 505 5.02 13.43 -4.28
N GLY A 506 5.08 14.62 -4.89
CA GLY A 506 5.42 15.87 -4.21
C GLY A 506 6.81 15.90 -3.56
N LEU A 507 7.66 14.87 -3.82
CA LEU A 507 9.07 14.84 -3.43
C LEU A 507 9.98 15.25 -4.59
N VAL A 508 9.73 14.71 -5.79
CA VAL A 508 10.59 14.91 -6.96
C VAL A 508 9.97 15.89 -7.94
N SER A 509 10.85 16.67 -8.61
CA SER A 509 10.47 17.64 -9.63
C SER A 509 10.79 17.18 -11.06
N LYS A 510 11.56 16.11 -11.21
CA LYS A 510 11.94 15.49 -12.46
C LYS A 510 11.99 13.99 -12.31
N VAL A 511 11.66 13.28 -13.38
CA VAL A 511 11.72 11.82 -13.47
C VAL A 511 12.61 11.44 -14.65
N TYR A 512 13.59 10.59 -14.40
CA TYR A 512 14.41 9.95 -15.42
C TYR A 512 13.90 8.52 -15.64
N GLU A 513 13.32 8.29 -16.81
CA GLU A 513 12.80 6.99 -17.22
C GLU A 513 13.90 6.15 -17.86
N PHE A 514 14.15 4.98 -17.32
CA PHE A 514 15.04 3.96 -17.88
C PHE A 514 14.23 2.96 -18.69
N GLY A 515 14.60 2.77 -19.95
CA GLY A 515 13.94 1.81 -20.83
C GLY A 515 14.70 1.63 -22.13
N GLU A 516 14.73 0.41 -22.66
CA GLU A 516 15.37 0.05 -23.93
C GLU A 516 16.83 0.53 -24.06
N GLY A 517 17.58 0.50 -22.96
CA GLY A 517 18.98 0.93 -22.93
C GLY A 517 19.18 2.45 -23.00
N ARG A 518 18.13 3.26 -22.83
CA ARG A 518 18.17 4.73 -22.87
C ARG A 518 17.59 5.32 -21.61
N VAL A 519 17.94 6.60 -21.36
CA VAL A 519 17.37 7.38 -20.26
C VAL A 519 16.70 8.62 -20.83
N LYS A 520 15.41 8.80 -20.51
CA LYS A 520 14.62 9.95 -20.93
C LYS A 520 14.28 10.84 -19.74
N GLU A 521 14.45 12.15 -19.89
CA GLU A 521 14.05 13.13 -18.89
C GLU A 521 12.58 13.51 -19.07
N HIS A 522 11.82 13.45 -17.97
CA HIS A 522 10.44 13.92 -17.87
C HIS A 522 10.37 15.02 -16.81
N LEU A 523 9.88 16.20 -17.21
CA LEU A 523 9.63 17.31 -16.30
C LEU A 523 8.30 17.11 -15.58
N GLY A 524 8.26 17.36 -14.27
CA GLY A 524 7.09 17.18 -13.42
C GLY A 524 7.24 16.07 -12.39
N GLY A 525 6.17 15.80 -11.65
CA GLY A 525 6.12 14.75 -10.62
C GLY A 525 5.86 13.35 -11.20
N ILE A 526 5.85 12.36 -10.31
CA ILE A 526 5.64 10.95 -10.71
C ILE A 526 4.26 10.73 -11.35
N TYR A 527 3.20 11.39 -10.87
CA TYR A 527 1.88 11.23 -11.46
C TYR A 527 1.74 11.90 -12.83
N ASP A 528 2.48 13.00 -13.08
CA ASP A 528 2.56 13.60 -14.41
C ASP A 528 3.23 12.66 -15.40
N PHE A 529 4.32 12.00 -14.98
CA PHE A 529 4.98 10.96 -15.75
C PHE A 529 4.03 9.80 -16.08
N ILE A 530 3.34 9.22 -15.09
CA ILE A 530 2.41 8.11 -15.27
C ILE A 530 1.28 8.49 -16.23
N ARG A 531 0.70 9.68 -16.09
CA ARG A 531 -0.37 10.19 -16.95
C ARG A 531 0.08 10.32 -18.40
N ASN A 532 1.27 10.88 -18.61
CA ASN A 532 1.85 11.06 -19.95
C ASN A 532 2.21 9.71 -20.61
N ALA A 533 2.74 8.76 -19.84
CA ALA A 533 3.02 7.42 -20.32
C ALA A 533 1.74 6.68 -20.76
N THR A 534 0.64 6.85 -20.01
CA THR A 534 -0.66 6.24 -20.34
C THR A 534 -1.31 6.89 -21.56
N ALA A 535 -1.14 8.20 -21.76
CA ALA A 535 -1.70 8.95 -22.90
C ALA A 535 -0.95 8.65 -24.23
N GLY A 536 0.30 8.20 -24.16
CA GLY A 536 1.14 7.90 -25.33
C GLY A 536 1.01 6.46 -25.86
N GLN A 537 0.33 5.57 -25.18
CA GLN A 537 0.08 4.20 -25.66
C GLN A 537 -1.25 4.15 -26.42
N PRO A 538 -1.25 3.83 -27.73
CA PRO A 538 -2.49 3.53 -28.42
C PRO A 538 -3.07 2.24 -27.80
N ASN A 539 -4.17 2.39 -27.07
CA ASN A 539 -5.11 1.35 -26.62
C ASN A 539 -4.62 -0.11 -26.71
N ASN A 540 -3.69 -0.51 -25.85
CA ASN A 540 -3.61 -1.89 -25.39
C ASN A 540 -4.47 -2.04 -24.11
N ALA A 541 -5.69 -1.54 -24.17
CA ALA A 541 -6.75 -1.97 -23.28
C ALA A 541 -6.92 -3.47 -23.52
N LEU A 542 -6.63 -4.26 -22.51
CA LEU A 542 -7.05 -5.65 -22.45
C LEU A 542 -8.54 -5.72 -22.81
N PRO A 543 -8.98 -6.61 -23.70
CA PRO A 543 -10.38 -6.74 -24.06
C PRO A 543 -11.19 -7.00 -22.79
N THR A 544 -12.14 -6.11 -22.52
CA THR A 544 -12.92 -6.01 -21.29
C THR A 544 -14.01 -7.08 -21.14
N SER A 545 -14.04 -8.10 -21.98
CA SER A 545 -14.88 -9.27 -21.73
C SER A 545 -14.48 -10.46 -22.61
N ILE A 546 -14.61 -11.66 -22.05
CA ILE A 546 -14.48 -12.94 -22.73
C ILE A 546 -15.52 -13.08 -23.86
N ASP A 547 -16.63 -12.36 -23.81
CA ASP A 547 -17.69 -12.35 -24.81
C ASP A 547 -17.30 -11.68 -26.15
N SER A 548 -16.31 -10.78 -26.16
CA SER A 548 -15.86 -10.14 -27.40
C SER A 548 -14.94 -11.02 -28.27
N LEU A 549 -14.41 -12.11 -27.72
CA LEU A 549 -13.54 -13.05 -28.44
C LEU A 549 -14.31 -14.16 -29.21
N LEU A 550 -15.60 -14.32 -28.92
CA LEU A 550 -16.43 -15.34 -29.57
C LEU A 550 -17.13 -14.88 -30.89
N HIS A 551 -17.06 -13.59 -31.24
CA HIS A 551 -17.77 -13.02 -32.39
C HIS A 551 -16.89 -12.44 -33.51
N THR A 552 -15.59 -12.69 -33.54
CA THR A 552 -14.73 -12.26 -34.64
C THR A 552 -14.31 -13.44 -35.54
N ALA A 553 -15.29 -14.07 -36.16
CA ALA A 553 -15.05 -14.82 -37.38
C ALA A 553 -16.15 -14.46 -38.41
N SER A 554 -15.70 -13.81 -39.50
CA SER A 554 -16.42 -13.50 -40.74
C SER A 554 -17.12 -12.14 -40.84
N ALA A 555 -16.48 -11.15 -41.51
CA ALA A 555 -16.94 -10.59 -42.81
C ALA A 555 -16.14 -9.31 -43.17
N PRO A 556 -16.12 -8.89 -44.44
CA PRO A 556 -15.02 -8.15 -45.04
C PRO A 556 -15.13 -6.63 -44.94
N ALA A 557 -13.98 -5.98 -45.14
CA ALA A 557 -13.74 -4.55 -45.13
C ALA A 557 -14.74 -3.73 -45.96
N LYS A 558 -15.29 -2.68 -45.35
CA LYS A 558 -15.74 -1.48 -46.05
C LYS A 558 -15.14 -0.26 -45.37
N THR A 559 -14.40 0.49 -46.14
CA THR A 559 -13.94 1.86 -45.93
C THR A 559 -15.12 2.77 -45.70
N GLU A 560 -15.16 3.48 -44.58
CA GLU A 560 -15.94 4.71 -44.45
C GLU A 560 -15.27 5.72 -43.51
N GLU A 561 -15.30 6.89 -43.98
CA GLU A 561 -14.86 8.20 -43.65
C GLU A 561 -14.84 8.60 -42.14
N THR A 562 -13.80 9.33 -41.78
CA THR A 562 -13.63 10.10 -40.53
C THR A 562 -14.72 11.16 -40.37
N PRO A 563 -15.43 11.24 -39.20
CA PRO A 563 -16.15 12.44 -38.84
C PRO A 563 -15.17 13.47 -38.22
N LYS A 564 -15.26 14.67 -38.74
CA LYS A 564 -14.57 15.86 -38.25
C LYS A 564 -15.01 16.19 -36.82
N ALA A 565 -14.01 16.51 -35.96
CA ALA A 565 -14.25 17.09 -34.65
C ALA A 565 -15.04 18.42 -34.81
N ASP A 566 -16.17 18.50 -34.12
CA ASP A 566 -16.98 19.72 -33.99
C ASP A 566 -16.19 20.76 -33.22
N ASN A 567 -15.90 21.87 -33.91
CA ASN A 567 -15.40 23.10 -33.29
C ASN A 567 -16.55 23.75 -32.50
N GLU A 568 -16.67 23.44 -31.21
CA GLU A 568 -17.50 24.24 -30.31
C GLU A 568 -16.99 25.70 -30.32
N SER A 569 -17.89 26.61 -30.66
CA SER A 569 -17.59 28.04 -30.69
C SER A 569 -17.16 28.54 -29.31
N TYR A 570 -16.08 29.29 -29.24
CA TYR A 570 -15.55 29.97 -28.03
C TYR A 570 -16.66 30.69 -27.22
N ALA A 571 -17.72 31.15 -27.88
CA ALA A 571 -18.89 31.76 -27.27
C ALA A 571 -19.71 30.75 -26.43
N GLN A 572 -19.89 29.53 -26.91
CA GLN A 572 -20.66 28.48 -26.20
C GLN A 572 -19.89 27.98 -24.95
N ARG A 573 -18.58 27.85 -25.04
CA ARG A 573 -17.73 27.48 -23.90
C ARG A 573 -17.73 28.56 -22.80
N LYS A 574 -17.72 29.85 -23.21
CA LYS A 574 -17.83 30.98 -22.28
C LYS A 574 -19.20 31.06 -21.59
N GLU A 575 -20.25 30.70 -22.30
CA GLU A 575 -21.61 30.68 -21.75
C GLU A 575 -21.81 29.53 -20.75
N ARG A 576 -21.25 28.34 -21.03
CA ARG A 576 -21.21 27.19 -20.09
C ARG A 576 -20.44 27.54 -18.82
N MET A 577 -19.25 28.12 -18.92
CA MET A 577 -18.48 28.55 -17.75
C MET A 577 -19.21 29.59 -16.91
N LYS A 578 -19.97 30.50 -17.52
CA LYS A 578 -20.81 31.43 -16.78
C LYS A 578 -21.95 30.73 -16.01
N LYS A 579 -22.57 29.67 -16.58
CA LYS A 579 -23.61 28.90 -15.92
C LYS A 579 -23.04 28.11 -14.72
N VAL A 580 -21.88 27.49 -14.87
CA VAL A 580 -21.19 26.79 -13.78
C VAL A 580 -20.82 27.76 -12.65
N SER A 581 -20.20 28.89 -12.96
CA SER A 581 -19.84 29.91 -11.96
C SER A 581 -21.06 30.52 -11.24
N LYS A 582 -22.21 30.63 -11.92
CA LYS A 582 -23.45 31.08 -11.29
C LYS A 582 -24.04 30.04 -10.34
N ALA A 583 -23.96 28.75 -10.71
CA ALA A 583 -24.38 27.64 -9.85
C ALA A 583 -23.50 27.52 -8.62
N GLU A 584 -22.16 27.61 -8.78
CA GLU A 584 -21.22 27.61 -7.64
C GLU A 584 -21.50 28.74 -6.64
N LYS A 585 -21.83 29.94 -7.15
CA LYS A 585 -22.18 31.07 -6.30
C LYS A 585 -23.47 30.83 -5.52
N ALA A 586 -24.47 30.21 -6.16
CA ALA A 586 -25.75 29.89 -5.53
C ALA A 586 -25.59 28.82 -4.43
N VAL A 587 -24.73 27.81 -4.65
CA VAL A 587 -24.41 26.80 -3.63
C VAL A 587 -23.73 27.45 -2.43
N LYS A 588 -22.70 28.29 -2.63
CA LYS A 588 -22.02 29.01 -1.55
C LYS A 588 -22.94 29.95 -0.75
N GLU A 589 -23.89 30.62 -1.40
CA GLU A 589 -24.86 31.46 -0.71
C GLU A 589 -25.86 30.62 0.13
N CYS A 590 -26.20 29.42 -0.33
CA CYS A 590 -27.04 28.48 0.41
C CYS A 590 -26.26 27.93 1.64
N GLU A 591 -25.01 27.53 1.48
CA GLU A 591 -24.13 27.09 2.57
C GLU A 591 -23.95 28.16 3.67
N ALA A 592 -23.79 29.43 3.27
CA ALA A 592 -23.69 30.53 4.22
C ALA A 592 -25.00 30.72 5.04
N ARG A 593 -26.16 30.51 4.42
CA ARG A 593 -27.45 30.54 5.13
C ARG A 593 -27.62 29.35 6.09
N ILE A 594 -27.29 28.17 5.65
CA ILE A 594 -27.30 26.94 6.49
C ILE A 594 -26.40 27.18 7.73
N ALA A 595 -25.17 27.60 7.55
CA ALA A 595 -24.24 27.87 8.66
C ALA A 595 -24.78 28.93 9.65
N SER A 596 -25.50 29.96 9.16
CA SER A 596 -26.12 30.96 10.03
C SER A 596 -27.28 30.39 10.86
N MET A 597 -28.07 29.49 10.26
CA MET A 597 -29.20 28.82 10.94
C MET A 597 -28.70 27.79 11.96
N GLU A 598 -27.67 27.02 11.64
CA GLU A 598 -27.01 26.08 12.56
C GLU A 598 -26.43 26.80 13.78
N LYS A 599 -25.80 27.94 13.56
CA LYS A 599 -25.31 28.78 14.66
C LYS A 599 -26.46 29.25 15.57
N ARG A 600 -27.57 29.68 14.97
CA ARG A 600 -28.75 30.11 15.71
C ARG A 600 -29.40 28.98 16.50
N ILE A 601 -29.47 27.77 15.92
CA ILE A 601 -29.91 26.55 16.62
C ILE A 601 -28.98 26.24 17.81
N GLY A 602 -27.69 26.37 17.62
CA GLY A 602 -26.70 26.20 18.71
C GLY A 602 -26.93 27.19 19.87
N GLU A 603 -27.18 28.46 19.57
CA GLU A 603 -27.52 29.50 20.57
C GLU A 603 -28.85 29.18 21.30
N LEU A 604 -29.87 28.76 20.57
CA LEU A 604 -31.16 28.38 21.15
C LEU A 604 -31.05 27.12 22.03
N ASN A 605 -30.24 26.13 21.62
CA ASN A 605 -29.99 24.94 22.43
C ASN A 605 -29.29 25.27 23.76
N VAL A 606 -28.35 26.21 23.77
CA VAL A 606 -27.72 26.68 24.99
C VAL A 606 -28.72 27.39 25.90
N LEU A 607 -29.60 28.24 25.35
CA LEU A 607 -30.64 28.91 26.09
C LEU A 607 -31.69 27.96 26.67
N LEU A 608 -32.09 26.94 25.92
CA LEU A 608 -33.06 25.92 26.35
C LEU A 608 -32.47 24.89 27.34
N SER A 609 -31.16 24.77 27.42
CA SER A 609 -30.49 23.93 28.43
C SER A 609 -30.45 24.56 29.82
N ASP A 610 -30.78 25.83 29.94
CA ASP A 610 -30.91 26.53 31.25
C ASP A 610 -32.26 26.20 31.90
N VAL A 611 -32.25 25.78 33.15
CA VAL A 611 -33.43 25.25 33.88
C VAL A 611 -34.57 26.26 33.96
N ASP A 612 -34.26 27.57 34.00
CA ASP A 612 -35.23 28.64 34.08
C ASP A 612 -35.93 28.91 32.71
N ASN A 613 -35.29 28.57 31.60
CA ASN A 613 -35.81 28.83 30.23
C ASN A 613 -36.38 27.57 29.54
N ALA A 614 -36.25 26.40 30.14
CA ALA A 614 -36.66 25.12 29.54
C ALA A 614 -38.17 25.01 29.24
N SER A 615 -39.01 25.86 29.86
CA SER A 615 -40.47 25.90 29.68
C SER A 615 -40.94 27.09 28.85
N ASP A 616 -40.04 27.90 28.29
CA ASP A 616 -40.42 29.07 27.50
C ASP A 616 -40.91 28.64 26.10
N MET A 617 -42.20 28.68 25.92
CA MET A 617 -42.90 28.32 24.68
C MET A 617 -42.47 29.19 23.49
N THR A 618 -41.97 30.40 23.73
CA THR A 618 -41.48 31.28 22.64
C THR A 618 -40.14 30.81 22.09
N LEU A 619 -39.20 30.40 22.95
CA LEU A 619 -37.93 29.82 22.54
C LEU A 619 -38.11 28.46 21.83
N VAL A 620 -39.01 27.61 22.31
CA VAL A 620 -39.34 26.33 21.66
C VAL A 620 -39.99 26.55 20.30
N SER A 621 -40.85 27.55 20.15
CA SER A 621 -41.47 27.92 18.88
C SER A 621 -40.41 28.46 17.89
N GLU A 622 -39.49 29.31 18.35
CA GLU A 622 -38.38 29.82 17.53
C GLU A 622 -37.48 28.68 17.09
N TYR A 623 -37.07 27.79 18.00
CA TYR A 623 -36.26 26.61 17.67
C TYR A 623 -36.90 25.76 16.58
N THR A 624 -38.19 25.42 16.74
CA THR A 624 -38.95 24.62 15.78
C THR A 624 -39.06 25.30 14.42
N SER A 625 -39.19 26.63 14.38
CA SER A 625 -39.29 27.39 13.14
C SER A 625 -37.92 27.45 12.41
N VAL A 626 -36.82 27.65 13.14
CA VAL A 626 -35.46 27.68 12.57
C VAL A 626 -35.07 26.29 12.09
N GLN A 627 -35.43 25.23 12.83
CA GLN A 627 -35.21 23.85 12.42
C GLN A 627 -35.90 23.51 11.08
N ARG A 628 -37.17 23.87 10.92
CA ARG A 628 -37.89 23.68 9.65
C ARG A 628 -37.29 24.50 8.50
N ALA A 629 -36.84 25.70 8.78
CA ALA A 629 -36.17 26.53 7.78
C ALA A 629 -34.81 25.91 7.36
N LEU A 630 -34.07 25.32 8.30
CA LEU A 630 -32.83 24.59 8.02
C LEU A 630 -33.07 23.38 7.13
N ASP A 631 -34.12 22.58 7.43
CA ASP A 631 -34.45 21.40 6.64
C ASP A 631 -34.81 21.79 5.19
N SER A 632 -35.62 22.85 5.00
CA SER A 632 -35.95 23.37 3.68
C SER A 632 -34.74 23.93 2.91
N GLU A 633 -33.79 24.54 3.60
CA GLU A 633 -32.58 25.08 2.95
C GLU A 633 -31.61 23.97 2.60
N ASN A 634 -31.55 22.88 3.37
CA ASN A 634 -30.79 21.66 3.06
C ASN A 634 -31.34 20.95 1.81
N GLU A 635 -32.68 20.89 1.63
CA GLU A 635 -33.28 20.36 0.40
C GLU A 635 -32.86 21.19 -0.82
N LYS A 636 -32.89 22.52 -0.72
CA LYS A 636 -32.43 23.40 -1.80
C LYS A 636 -30.95 23.28 -2.08
N TRP A 637 -30.14 23.06 -1.06
CA TRP A 637 -28.71 22.82 -1.23
C TRP A 637 -28.46 21.54 -2.02
N MET A 638 -29.18 20.46 -1.74
CA MET A 638 -29.08 19.21 -2.50
C MET A 638 -29.45 19.41 -3.98
N GLU A 639 -30.58 20.11 -4.29
CA GLU A 639 -30.99 20.41 -5.68
C GLU A 639 -29.93 21.26 -6.41
N LEU A 640 -29.38 22.29 -5.75
CA LEU A 640 -28.33 23.15 -6.32
C LEU A 640 -27.01 22.41 -6.51
N SER A 641 -26.67 21.52 -5.61
CA SER A 641 -25.45 20.68 -5.72
C SER A 641 -25.57 19.69 -6.89
N GLU A 642 -26.71 19.05 -7.06
CA GLU A 642 -26.99 18.13 -8.17
C GLU A 642 -26.93 18.86 -9.52
N THR A 643 -27.56 20.06 -9.61
CA THR A 643 -27.49 20.90 -10.82
C THR A 643 -26.05 21.38 -11.14
N LEU A 644 -25.24 21.67 -10.11
CA LEU A 644 -23.83 22.02 -10.29
C LEU A 644 -23.02 20.84 -10.83
N GLU A 645 -23.28 19.64 -10.32
CA GLU A 645 -22.60 18.43 -10.73
C GLU A 645 -22.95 18.06 -12.19
N GLU A 646 -24.23 18.16 -12.59
CA GLU A 646 -24.67 17.98 -13.97
C GLU A 646 -24.02 18.98 -14.93
N LEU A 647 -23.96 20.27 -14.56
CA LEU A 647 -23.33 21.32 -15.37
C LEU A 647 -21.82 21.15 -15.46
N SER A 648 -21.18 20.61 -14.41
CA SER A 648 -19.73 20.35 -14.39
C SER A 648 -19.38 19.14 -15.27
N GLN A 649 -20.20 18.07 -15.26
CA GLN A 649 -20.05 16.91 -16.13
C GLN A 649 -20.26 17.25 -17.62
N GLN A 650 -21.14 18.20 -17.92
CA GLN A 650 -21.33 18.72 -19.28
C GLN A 650 -20.21 19.67 -19.72
N ALA A 651 -19.38 20.17 -18.79
CA ALA A 651 -18.30 21.11 -19.05
C ALA A 651 -16.91 20.45 -19.16
N SER A 652 -16.78 19.21 -18.68
CA SER A 652 -15.60 18.35 -18.87
C SER A 652 -15.71 17.52 -20.14
#